data_756a862e38b83f275d68f7ff8aec05e8
#
_entry.id   756a862e38b83f275d68f7ff8aec05e8
#
_cell.length_a   1.000
_cell.length_b   1.000
_cell.length_c   1.000
_cell.angle_alpha   90.00
_cell.angle_beta   90.00
_cell.angle_gamma   90.00
#
_symmetry.space_group_name_H-M   'P 1'
#
loop_
_entity.id
_entity.type
_entity.pdbx_description
1 polymer ?
#
loop_
_entity_poly.entity_id
_entity_poly.type
_entity_poly.pdbx_seq_one_letter_code
_entity_poly.pdbx_strand_id
1 'polypeptide(L)'
;KQMALELFKPFVMKRLVDLNHAQNIKSAKRMVERARPVVWDVLEEVIAEHPVLLNRAPTLHRLGIQAFEPQLVEGKAIHLHPLVCTAFNADFDGDQMAVHLPLSAEAQAEARILMLSSNNILSPAHGRPLAIPTQDMVLGLYYLTQVRPGEKGEGRAFTSVAEAIMALDQGSVAVQAPIKIRIAGEIKETTIGRAIFNDALPSDFPFVDADVTKKQLVSIVDRLAEFYPKVVVAATLDALKELGFRWATRAGATIGIEDVVVPPRKQEILESYETKADKVQSQYEKGLITDDERRQELIEIWTQATAEVGKEMEDNFPRINPVWMMVHSGARGNLMQIRQIAGMRGLVANPKGEIIPRPIKSNFREGLSVLEYFISTHGARKGLADTALRTADSGYLTRRLCDVAQDVIIREEDCGTDRGLVLPIASKQNGVLVKDDHVETSIYGRALAEDVVIDGKVIASAAVDLGDRVIEDLIAAGVSEVKVRSVLTCDSKVGQCAACYGRSLGAGKRVDIGEAVGIIAAQSIGEPGTQLTMRTFHTGGVAGDDITHGLPRVQELFEARTPKGVAPIAEAAGVVSFREDAKGKKIVVTPADGGEEVAYPITRRQKLLVEEGQKVEVGQKMVVGAIDPKQVLRILGPRATQVHLVNEIQEVYRSQGVGIHDKHIEVIVRQMLKRITVLEAGDTDLLPGELVERGRFEAENRRVVTTGGKAASGRPELMGITKASLATESWLSAASFQETTRVLTDAALSEKSDPLLGLKENVIIGKLIPAGTGLARYRNVRVEPTEEAKAAVYASYDEYDFTPFETSGSGEAVRLDDLDVRN
;
A
#
# COMPACT_ATOMS: atom_id res chain seq x y z
N LYS A 1 5.49 5.04 33.63
CA LYS A 1 6.13 6.08 34.48
C LYS A 1 7.66 5.95 34.53
N GLN A 2 8.22 4.76 34.80
CA GLN A 2 9.68 4.57 34.90
C GLN A 2 10.42 4.80 33.58
N MET A 3 9.88 4.30 32.47
CA MET A 3 10.44 4.54 31.13
C MET A 3 10.39 6.01 30.73
N ALA A 4 9.27 6.69 31.05
CA ALA A 4 9.12 8.12 30.80
C ALA A 4 10.14 8.94 31.63
N LEU A 5 10.36 8.59 32.88
CA LEU A 5 11.35 9.28 33.73
C LEU A 5 12.78 9.17 33.16
N GLU A 6 13.16 8.02 32.65
CA GLU A 6 14.47 7.82 32.02
C GLU A 6 14.61 8.61 30.72
N LEU A 7 13.56 8.60 29.87
CA LEU A 7 13.54 9.30 28.59
C LEU A 7 13.56 10.83 28.77
N PHE A 8 12.75 11.36 29.67
CA PHE A 8 12.61 12.82 29.95
C PHE A 8 13.59 13.34 30.99
N LYS A 9 14.53 12.54 31.48
CA LYS A 9 15.46 12.88 32.56
C LYS A 9 16.13 14.27 32.42
N PRO A 10 16.69 14.68 31.26
CA PRO A 10 17.29 16.01 31.10
C PRO A 10 16.27 17.15 31.29
N PHE A 11 15.08 17.01 30.80
CA PHE A 11 14.01 18.02 30.90
C PHE A 11 13.51 18.12 32.35
N VAL A 12 13.30 16.98 33.00
CA VAL A 12 12.88 16.95 34.42
C VAL A 12 13.97 17.55 35.32
N MET A 13 15.26 17.25 35.07
CA MET A 13 16.35 17.87 35.84
C MET A 13 16.39 19.38 35.70
N LYS A 14 16.20 19.90 34.46
CA LYS A 14 16.13 21.34 34.21
C LYS A 14 14.93 21.95 34.94
N ARG A 15 13.74 21.39 34.77
CA ARG A 15 12.51 21.91 35.37
C ARG A 15 12.54 21.90 36.92
N LEU A 16 13.17 20.88 37.54
CA LEU A 16 13.40 20.85 39.01
C LEU A 16 14.27 22.00 39.50
N VAL A 17 15.23 22.44 38.68
CA VAL A 17 16.07 23.60 39.04
C VAL A 17 15.28 24.89 38.80
N ASP A 18 14.53 25.00 37.71
CA ASP A 18 13.73 26.20 37.38
C ASP A 18 12.62 26.43 38.42
N LEU A 19 12.01 25.37 38.96
CA LEU A 19 11.02 25.41 40.05
C LEU A 19 11.67 25.53 41.47
N ASN A 20 12.96 25.75 41.59
CA ASN A 20 13.68 25.86 42.85
C ASN A 20 13.58 24.66 43.80
N HIS A 21 13.15 23.49 43.33
CA HIS A 21 13.16 22.23 44.10
C HIS A 21 14.59 21.67 44.26
N ALA A 22 15.50 22.06 43.38
CA ALA A 22 16.90 21.70 43.42
C ALA A 22 17.78 22.93 43.17
N GLN A 23 18.85 23.10 43.95
CA GLN A 23 19.78 24.23 43.85
C GLN A 23 20.69 24.18 42.62
N ASN A 24 20.91 23.00 42.06
CA ASN A 24 21.74 22.78 40.89
C ASN A 24 21.42 21.43 40.20
N ILE A 25 21.91 21.25 38.98
CA ILE A 25 21.71 20.03 38.20
C ILE A 25 22.21 18.76 38.92
N LYS A 26 23.29 18.83 39.70
CA LYS A 26 23.76 17.66 40.48
C LYS A 26 22.78 17.25 41.55
N SER A 27 22.15 18.22 42.21
CA SER A 27 21.10 17.95 43.22
C SER A 27 19.85 17.39 42.54
N ALA A 28 19.43 17.97 41.43
CA ALA A 28 18.30 17.48 40.62
C ALA A 28 18.53 16.02 40.16
N LYS A 29 19.71 15.69 39.67
CA LYS A 29 20.08 14.31 39.28
C LYS A 29 19.91 13.32 40.44
N ARG A 30 20.39 13.67 41.62
CA ARG A 30 20.21 12.82 42.83
C ARG A 30 18.75 12.67 43.25
N MET A 31 17.93 13.73 43.06
CA MET A 31 16.48 13.65 43.33
C MET A 31 15.78 12.70 42.36
N VAL A 32 16.12 12.77 41.06
CA VAL A 32 15.59 11.88 40.02
C VAL A 32 16.01 10.43 40.27
N GLU A 33 17.30 10.18 40.58
CA GLU A 33 17.82 8.84 40.93
C GLU A 33 17.12 8.22 42.15
N ARG A 34 16.71 9.04 43.11
CA ARG A 34 15.98 8.61 44.31
C ARG A 34 14.49 8.57 44.15
N ALA A 35 13.97 8.93 42.97
CA ALA A 35 12.55 8.95 42.62
C ALA A 35 11.65 9.61 43.69
N ARG A 36 12.02 10.83 44.13
CA ARG A 36 11.24 11.56 45.14
C ARG A 36 9.83 11.88 44.58
N PRO A 37 8.77 12.00 45.42
CA PRO A 37 7.40 12.29 44.95
C PRO A 37 7.30 13.49 44.01
N VAL A 38 7.96 14.60 44.32
CA VAL A 38 8.02 15.84 43.52
C VAL A 38 8.51 15.58 42.06
N VAL A 39 9.34 14.56 41.87
CA VAL A 39 9.87 14.23 40.52
C VAL A 39 8.73 13.74 39.59
N TRP A 40 7.75 13.05 40.16
CA TRP A 40 6.62 12.55 39.41
C TRP A 40 5.65 13.66 38.99
N ASP A 41 5.45 14.66 39.87
CA ASP A 41 4.59 15.82 39.55
C ASP A 41 5.27 16.68 38.46
N VAL A 42 6.58 16.92 38.57
CA VAL A 42 7.34 17.62 37.52
C VAL A 42 7.42 16.81 36.21
N LEU A 43 7.50 15.48 36.28
CA LEU A 43 7.46 14.64 35.08
C LEU A 43 6.12 14.79 34.36
N GLU A 44 5.00 14.80 35.06
CA GLU A 44 3.67 14.98 34.47
C GLU A 44 3.55 16.33 33.77
N GLU A 45 4.07 17.41 34.41
CA GLU A 45 4.12 18.74 33.79
C GLU A 45 5.00 18.78 32.53
N VAL A 46 6.17 18.17 32.55
CA VAL A 46 7.12 18.15 31.42
C VAL A 46 6.62 17.33 30.23
N ILE A 47 5.87 16.26 30.49
CA ILE A 47 5.31 15.41 29.45
C ILE A 47 4.15 16.08 28.72
N ALA A 48 3.43 16.98 29.39
CA ALA A 48 2.32 17.68 28.79
C ALA A 48 2.77 18.38 27.49
N GLU A 49 2.05 18.12 26.43
CA GLU A 49 2.29 18.68 25.09
C GLU A 49 3.67 18.36 24.44
N HIS A 50 4.45 17.41 24.97
CA HIS A 50 5.72 17.01 24.39
C HIS A 50 5.56 15.70 23.61
N PRO A 51 5.51 15.73 22.27
CA PRO A 51 5.32 14.51 21.46
C PRO A 51 6.52 13.58 21.53
N VAL A 52 6.28 12.27 21.51
CA VAL A 52 7.30 11.24 21.38
C VAL A 52 7.11 10.48 20.07
N LEU A 53 8.20 10.04 19.46
CA LEU A 53 8.17 9.21 18.26
C LEU A 53 8.27 7.74 18.65
N LEU A 54 7.35 6.92 18.14
CA LEU A 54 7.40 5.47 18.27
C LEU A 54 7.80 4.87 16.92
N ASN A 55 8.70 3.89 16.96
CA ASN A 55 9.17 3.14 15.80
C ASN A 55 9.13 1.64 16.10
N ARG A 56 8.60 0.86 15.15
CA ARG A 56 8.70 -0.61 15.17
C ARG A 56 9.55 -1.09 14.00
N ALA A 57 10.58 -1.87 14.29
CA ALA A 57 11.36 -2.55 13.24
C ALA A 57 10.65 -3.86 12.78
N PRO A 58 10.65 -4.18 11.47
CA PRO A 58 11.26 -3.40 10.37
C PRO A 58 10.39 -2.21 9.94
N THR A 59 11.02 -1.06 9.69
CA THR A 59 10.33 0.13 9.17
C THR A 59 10.19 0.01 7.65
N LEU A 60 9.08 -0.52 7.18
CA LEU A 60 8.84 -0.78 5.75
C LEU A 60 8.38 0.47 5.01
N HIS A 61 7.63 1.35 5.66
CA HIS A 61 7.11 2.61 5.11
C HIS A 61 7.15 3.73 6.15
N ARG A 62 6.92 4.97 5.71
CA ARG A 62 6.98 6.16 6.59
C ARG A 62 6.05 6.09 7.81
N LEU A 63 4.92 5.36 7.72
CA LEU A 63 3.98 5.19 8.84
C LEU A 63 4.48 4.22 9.92
N GLY A 64 5.63 3.57 9.73
CA GLY A 64 6.33 2.82 10.76
C GLY A 64 7.01 3.70 11.81
N ILE A 65 6.98 5.03 11.64
CA ILE A 65 7.41 6.03 12.63
C ILE A 65 6.29 7.08 12.74
N GLN A 66 5.67 7.17 13.92
CA GLN A 66 4.59 8.14 14.17
C GLN A 66 4.81 8.84 15.52
N ALA A 67 4.32 10.07 15.63
CA ALA A 67 4.34 10.84 16.86
C ALA A 67 3.05 10.63 17.66
N PHE A 68 3.19 10.60 18.98
CA PHE A 68 2.09 10.47 19.93
C PHE A 68 2.32 11.40 21.10
N GLU A 69 1.24 11.87 21.72
CA GLU A 69 1.28 12.53 23.00
C GLU A 69 1.31 11.47 24.11
N PRO A 70 2.33 11.42 24.96
CA PRO A 70 2.45 10.38 25.98
C PRO A 70 1.50 10.63 27.14
N GLN A 71 0.97 9.55 27.70
CA GLN A 71 0.21 9.54 28.95
C GLN A 71 0.88 8.57 29.93
N LEU A 72 0.96 8.96 31.21
CA LEU A 72 1.57 8.14 32.23
C LEU A 72 0.62 7.04 32.71
N VAL A 73 1.08 5.81 32.60
CA VAL A 73 0.39 4.61 33.10
C VAL A 73 1.29 3.81 34.02
N GLU A 74 0.69 3.04 34.92
CA GLU A 74 1.43 2.08 35.72
C GLU A 74 1.79 0.85 34.87
N GLY A 75 2.92 0.22 35.18
CA GLY A 75 3.41 -0.97 34.48
C GLY A 75 4.68 -0.71 33.68
N LYS A 76 5.15 -1.74 32.96
CA LYS A 76 6.41 -1.72 32.19
C LYS A 76 6.18 -1.87 30.68
N ALA A 77 4.92 -1.83 30.23
CA ALA A 77 4.55 -1.97 28.83
C ALA A 77 4.13 -0.62 28.23
N ILE A 78 4.34 -0.45 26.92
CA ILE A 78 3.81 0.66 26.14
C ILE A 78 2.38 0.28 25.73
N HIS A 79 1.41 1.16 26.03
CA HIS A 79 0.05 1.03 25.57
C HIS A 79 -0.09 1.78 24.24
N LEU A 80 -0.39 1.08 23.18
CA LEU A 80 -0.52 1.63 21.84
C LEU A 80 -1.98 1.70 21.40
N HIS A 81 -2.37 2.78 20.71
CA HIS A 81 -3.72 2.95 20.19
C HIS A 81 -4.04 1.86 19.15
N PRO A 82 -5.15 1.13 19.25
CA PRO A 82 -5.45 -0.01 18.37
C PRO A 82 -5.52 0.32 16.88
N LEU A 83 -5.97 1.51 16.51
CA LEU A 83 -6.12 1.91 15.09
C LEU A 83 -4.78 2.10 14.37
N VAL A 84 -3.68 2.32 15.08
CA VAL A 84 -2.34 2.46 14.47
C VAL A 84 -1.58 1.14 14.36
N CYS A 85 -2.07 0.06 14.96
CA CYS A 85 -1.41 -1.25 14.91
C CYS A 85 -1.22 -1.76 13.48
N THR A 86 -2.19 -1.51 12.58
CA THR A 86 -2.09 -1.83 11.15
C THR A 86 -0.93 -1.10 10.46
N ALA A 87 -0.74 0.18 10.77
CA ALA A 87 0.34 1.00 10.19
C ALA A 87 1.73 0.52 10.64
N PHE A 88 1.88 0.13 11.89
CA PHE A 88 3.12 -0.44 12.43
C PHE A 88 3.29 -1.93 12.11
N ASN A 89 2.26 -2.60 11.61
CA ASN A 89 2.19 -4.07 11.56
C ASN A 89 2.54 -4.70 12.92
N ALA A 90 2.02 -4.09 14.01
CA ALA A 90 2.30 -4.48 15.38
C ALA A 90 1.18 -5.34 15.96
N ASP A 91 1.56 -6.33 16.74
CA ASP A 91 0.68 -7.09 17.61
C ASP A 91 1.22 -7.09 19.06
N PHE A 92 0.44 -7.66 19.97
CA PHE A 92 0.77 -7.62 21.40
C PHE A 92 1.29 -8.96 21.93
N ASP A 93 2.02 -9.71 21.08
CA ASP A 93 2.60 -11.01 21.42
C ASP A 93 4.03 -10.93 22.00
N GLY A 94 4.55 -9.72 22.20
CA GLY A 94 5.90 -9.45 22.69
C GLY A 94 6.71 -8.52 21.80
N ASP A 95 6.06 -7.84 20.85
CA ASP A 95 6.70 -6.82 20.02
C ASP A 95 7.36 -5.74 20.85
N GLN A 96 8.52 -5.25 20.37
CA GLN A 96 9.24 -4.13 20.96
C GLN A 96 9.19 -2.93 20.03
N MET A 97 9.15 -1.73 20.63
CA MET A 97 9.20 -0.46 19.91
C MET A 97 10.33 0.42 20.46
N ALA A 98 10.99 1.15 19.56
CA ALA A 98 11.90 2.21 19.94
C ALA A 98 11.11 3.49 20.19
N VAL A 99 11.51 4.23 21.24
CA VAL A 99 10.93 5.53 21.60
C VAL A 99 12.01 6.60 21.40
N HIS A 100 11.68 7.64 20.62
CA HIS A 100 12.58 8.75 20.36
C HIS A 100 11.94 10.05 20.84
N LEU A 101 12.73 10.89 21.49
CA LEU A 101 12.29 12.16 22.03
C LEU A 101 12.85 13.33 21.19
N PRO A 102 12.00 14.15 20.54
CA PRO A 102 12.43 15.39 19.91
C PRO A 102 12.98 16.37 20.96
N LEU A 103 14.20 16.89 20.75
CA LEU A 103 14.85 17.75 21.74
C LEU A 103 14.59 19.23 21.48
N SER A 104 14.70 19.71 20.23
CA SER A 104 14.52 21.12 19.90
C SER A 104 13.06 21.47 19.69
N ALA A 105 12.72 22.77 19.80
CA ALA A 105 11.36 23.26 19.54
C ALA A 105 10.93 23.01 18.09
N GLU A 106 11.87 23.15 17.16
CA GLU A 106 11.63 22.89 15.73
C GLU A 106 11.31 21.39 15.51
N ALA A 107 12.08 20.49 16.11
CA ALA A 107 11.83 19.05 16.01
C ALA A 107 10.47 18.66 16.63
N GLN A 108 10.08 19.29 17.76
CA GLN A 108 8.77 19.08 18.37
C GLN A 108 7.64 19.58 17.47
N ALA A 109 7.81 20.75 16.85
CA ALA A 109 6.85 21.31 15.91
C ALA A 109 6.69 20.41 14.67
N GLU A 110 7.78 19.93 14.10
CA GLU A 110 7.75 18.97 12.98
C GLU A 110 7.06 17.66 13.36
N ALA A 111 7.38 17.11 14.54
CA ALA A 111 6.72 15.90 15.04
C ALA A 111 5.20 16.10 15.17
N ARG A 112 4.76 17.24 15.70
CA ARG A 112 3.35 17.57 15.91
C ARG A 112 2.59 17.83 14.59
N ILE A 113 3.19 18.56 13.65
CA ILE A 113 2.52 18.95 12.41
C ILE A 113 2.53 17.80 11.37
N LEU A 114 3.68 17.12 11.21
CA LEU A 114 3.89 16.16 10.11
C LEU A 114 3.71 14.70 10.55
N MET A 115 4.12 14.35 11.76
CA MET A 115 4.25 12.95 12.19
C MET A 115 3.15 12.48 13.15
N LEU A 116 2.31 13.37 13.67
CA LEU A 116 1.25 12.98 14.60
C LEU A 116 0.31 11.97 13.95
N SER A 117 -0.04 10.91 14.68
CA SER A 117 -0.86 9.81 14.17
C SER A 117 -2.23 10.25 13.63
N SER A 118 -2.85 11.25 14.24
CA SER A 118 -4.12 11.85 13.79
C SER A 118 -4.03 12.53 12.42
N ASN A 119 -2.83 12.94 11.98
CA ASN A 119 -2.60 13.53 10.67
C ASN A 119 -2.31 12.50 9.57
N ASN A 120 -2.00 11.25 9.94
CA ASN A 120 -1.57 10.18 9.04
C ASN A 120 -2.61 9.04 8.98
N ILE A 121 -3.86 9.38 8.65
CA ILE A 121 -4.98 8.42 8.56
C ILE A 121 -4.94 7.66 7.23
N LEU A 122 -4.54 8.33 6.12
CA LEU A 122 -4.54 7.78 4.77
C LEU A 122 -3.25 7.03 4.44
N SER A 123 -3.36 5.95 3.66
CA SER A 123 -2.22 5.21 3.14
C SER A 123 -1.55 5.98 1.99
N PRO A 124 -0.23 6.17 2.00
CA PRO A 124 0.49 6.76 0.88
C PRO A 124 0.53 5.85 -0.36
N ALA A 125 0.23 4.55 -0.22
CA ALA A 125 0.28 3.58 -1.32
C ALA A 125 -0.91 3.69 -2.28
N HIS A 126 -2.13 3.91 -1.74
CA HIS A 126 -3.37 3.93 -2.55
C HIS A 126 -4.35 5.05 -2.16
N GLY A 127 -4.05 5.85 -1.13
CA GLY A 127 -4.87 6.99 -0.73
C GLY A 127 -6.14 6.65 0.07
N ARG A 128 -6.41 5.38 0.34
CA ARG A 128 -7.54 4.96 1.17
C ARG A 128 -7.14 4.93 2.65
N PRO A 129 -8.10 5.01 3.58
CA PRO A 129 -7.81 4.99 5.00
C PRO A 129 -7.05 3.72 5.43
N LEU A 130 -6.03 3.90 6.24
CA LEU A 130 -5.28 2.81 6.87
C LEU A 130 -5.71 2.63 8.33
N ALA A 131 -6.02 3.73 9.03
CA ALA A 131 -6.55 3.72 10.40
C ALA A 131 -8.07 3.42 10.36
N ILE A 132 -8.41 2.15 10.34
CA ILE A 132 -9.80 1.65 10.35
C ILE A 132 -10.01 0.70 11.51
N PRO A 133 -11.24 0.59 12.06
CA PRO A 133 -11.56 -0.44 13.04
C PRO A 133 -11.27 -1.85 12.51
N THR A 134 -10.72 -2.71 13.37
CA THR A 134 -10.34 -4.09 13.02
C THR A 134 -10.78 -5.05 14.11
N GLN A 135 -10.78 -6.35 13.80
CA GLN A 135 -11.01 -7.44 14.77
C GLN A 135 -12.25 -7.20 15.67
N ASP A 136 -12.07 -7.09 16.98
CA ASP A 136 -13.16 -6.95 17.95
C ASP A 136 -14.00 -5.70 17.76
N MET A 137 -13.39 -4.60 17.30
CA MET A 137 -14.13 -3.37 16.98
C MET A 137 -15.14 -3.62 15.86
N VAL A 138 -14.72 -4.32 14.78
CA VAL A 138 -15.62 -4.67 13.65
C VAL A 138 -16.72 -5.62 14.13
N LEU A 139 -16.36 -6.62 14.93
CA LEU A 139 -17.34 -7.58 15.46
C LEU A 139 -18.40 -6.89 16.32
N GLY A 140 -17.98 -5.98 17.19
CA GLY A 140 -18.90 -5.21 18.04
C GLY A 140 -19.84 -4.30 17.25
N LEU A 141 -19.31 -3.59 16.25
CA LEU A 141 -20.12 -2.73 15.38
C LEU A 141 -21.06 -3.54 14.48
N TYR A 142 -20.62 -4.69 13.98
CA TYR A 142 -21.47 -5.62 13.22
C TYR A 142 -22.60 -6.16 14.09
N TYR A 143 -22.31 -6.64 15.31
CA TYR A 143 -23.33 -7.11 16.26
C TYR A 143 -24.35 -6.02 16.59
N LEU A 144 -23.90 -4.79 16.78
CA LEU A 144 -24.74 -3.62 17.07
C LEU A 144 -25.73 -3.33 15.93
N THR A 145 -25.28 -3.40 14.68
CA THR A 145 -26.05 -2.97 13.50
C THR A 145 -26.87 -4.09 12.85
N GLN A 146 -26.69 -5.34 13.27
CA GLN A 146 -27.45 -6.48 12.77
C GLN A 146 -28.93 -6.37 13.10
N VAL A 147 -29.81 -6.79 12.17
CA VAL A 147 -31.25 -6.85 12.36
C VAL A 147 -31.64 -8.28 12.69
N ARG A 148 -32.44 -8.46 13.77
CA ARG A 148 -33.00 -9.75 14.16
C ARG A 148 -34.52 -9.62 14.32
N PRO A 149 -35.31 -10.11 13.37
CA PRO A 149 -36.77 -10.19 13.52
C PRO A 149 -37.14 -11.20 14.60
N GLY A 150 -38.25 -10.96 15.30
CA GLY A 150 -38.74 -11.81 16.37
C GLY A 150 -38.16 -11.49 17.76
N GLU A 151 -37.33 -10.48 17.90
CA GLU A 151 -36.75 -10.05 19.17
C GLU A 151 -37.73 -9.18 19.98
N LYS A 152 -37.51 -9.10 21.31
CA LYS A 152 -38.35 -8.35 22.23
C LYS A 152 -38.46 -6.88 21.83
N GLY A 153 -39.70 -6.38 21.67
CA GLY A 153 -39.98 -4.98 21.37
C GLY A 153 -40.09 -4.64 19.89
N GLU A 154 -40.12 -5.63 19.00
CA GLU A 154 -40.35 -5.44 17.57
C GLU A 154 -41.61 -4.58 17.27
N GLY A 155 -41.49 -3.69 16.29
CA GLY A 155 -42.58 -2.83 15.81
C GLY A 155 -42.91 -1.63 16.68
N ARG A 156 -42.27 -1.42 17.81
CA ARG A 156 -42.47 -0.23 18.66
C ARG A 156 -42.02 1.05 17.96
N ALA A 157 -42.73 2.14 18.23
CA ALA A 157 -42.42 3.46 17.71
C ALA A 157 -41.86 4.37 18.80
N PHE A 158 -40.79 5.11 18.49
CA PHE A 158 -40.16 6.06 19.41
C PHE A 158 -40.05 7.45 18.76
N THR A 159 -40.17 8.49 19.59
CA THR A 159 -40.10 9.88 19.13
C THR A 159 -38.70 10.39 18.98
N SER A 160 -37.74 9.79 19.69
CA SER A 160 -36.30 10.16 19.65
C SER A 160 -35.39 8.97 19.93
N VAL A 161 -34.12 9.11 19.56
CA VAL A 161 -33.08 8.10 19.85
C VAL A 161 -32.87 7.94 21.35
N ALA A 162 -32.92 9.05 22.12
CA ALA A 162 -32.78 9.01 23.57
C ALA A 162 -33.87 8.19 24.25
N GLU A 163 -35.15 8.31 23.82
CA GLU A 163 -36.27 7.50 24.32
C GLU A 163 -36.04 6.01 24.01
N ALA A 164 -35.57 5.69 22.83
CA ALA A 164 -35.26 4.32 22.44
C ALA A 164 -34.14 3.71 23.29
N ILE A 165 -33.09 4.50 23.61
CA ILE A 165 -31.98 4.08 24.49
C ILE A 165 -32.51 3.84 25.92
N MET A 166 -33.38 4.70 26.45
CA MET A 166 -34.01 4.46 27.76
C MET A 166 -34.84 3.17 27.80
N ALA A 167 -35.57 2.89 26.71
CA ALA A 167 -36.33 1.65 26.58
C ALA A 167 -35.40 0.41 26.49
N LEU A 168 -34.23 0.53 25.89
CA LEU A 168 -33.19 -0.48 25.87
C LEU A 168 -32.62 -0.74 27.28
N ASP A 169 -32.29 0.31 28.03
CA ASP A 169 -31.73 0.18 29.37
C ASP A 169 -32.72 -0.42 30.36
N GLN A 170 -34.03 -0.18 30.18
CA GLN A 170 -35.11 -0.85 30.91
C GLN A 170 -35.31 -2.32 30.47
N GLY A 171 -34.60 -2.80 29.44
CA GLY A 171 -34.78 -4.14 28.90
C GLY A 171 -36.16 -4.39 28.25
N SER A 172 -36.85 -3.33 27.84
CA SER A 172 -38.19 -3.41 27.20
C SER A 172 -38.10 -3.67 25.70
N VAL A 173 -36.96 -3.36 25.10
CA VAL A 173 -36.64 -3.57 23.67
C VAL A 173 -35.23 -4.14 23.54
N ALA A 174 -35.02 -5.08 22.61
CA ALA A 174 -33.70 -5.60 22.27
C ALA A 174 -32.98 -4.65 21.29
N VAL A 175 -31.65 -4.62 21.33
CA VAL A 175 -30.80 -3.76 20.50
C VAL A 175 -31.02 -3.97 19.00
N GLN A 176 -31.26 -5.23 18.61
CA GLN A 176 -31.36 -5.70 17.23
C GLN A 176 -32.79 -5.82 16.72
N ALA A 177 -33.78 -5.51 17.57
CA ALA A 177 -35.19 -5.55 17.18
C ALA A 177 -35.53 -4.44 16.17
N PRO A 178 -36.23 -4.74 15.07
CA PRO A 178 -36.71 -3.72 14.14
C PRO A 178 -37.78 -2.84 14.82
N ILE A 179 -37.57 -1.54 14.82
CA ILE A 179 -38.42 -0.52 15.46
C ILE A 179 -38.62 0.67 14.53
N LYS A 180 -39.52 1.56 14.86
CA LYS A 180 -39.77 2.81 14.14
C LYS A 180 -39.26 3.98 14.97
N ILE A 181 -38.29 4.72 14.46
CA ILE A 181 -37.76 5.90 15.15
C ILE A 181 -37.92 7.14 14.26
N ARG A 182 -38.25 8.26 14.88
CA ARG A 182 -38.30 9.55 14.22
C ARG A 182 -36.88 10.15 14.20
N ILE A 183 -36.30 10.26 12.99
CA ILE A 183 -34.96 10.80 12.76
C ILE A 183 -35.09 11.96 11.76
N ALA A 184 -34.57 13.14 12.10
CA ALA A 184 -34.64 14.35 11.27
C ALA A 184 -36.05 14.70 10.76
N GLY A 185 -37.11 14.36 11.55
CA GLY A 185 -38.52 14.63 11.19
C GLY A 185 -39.22 13.50 10.44
N GLU A 186 -38.51 12.52 9.92
CA GLU A 186 -39.05 11.35 9.22
C GLU A 186 -39.08 10.11 10.12
N ILE A 187 -40.08 9.26 9.93
CA ILE A 187 -40.17 7.96 10.61
C ILE A 187 -39.42 6.94 9.75
N LYS A 188 -38.34 6.38 10.31
CA LYS A 188 -37.54 5.32 9.65
C LYS A 188 -37.71 4.01 10.40
N GLU A 189 -37.85 2.93 9.63
CA GLU A 189 -37.79 1.57 10.16
C GLU A 189 -36.33 1.17 10.29
N THR A 190 -35.82 1.00 11.50
CA THR A 190 -34.41 0.70 11.78
C THR A 190 -34.30 -0.02 13.13
N THR A 191 -33.10 -0.19 13.66
CA THR A 191 -32.86 -0.75 14.98
C THR A 191 -32.25 0.30 15.91
N ILE A 192 -32.38 0.10 17.25
CA ILE A 192 -31.74 0.96 18.25
C ILE A 192 -30.22 0.94 18.02
N GLY A 193 -29.67 -0.22 17.72
CA GLY A 193 -28.23 -0.35 17.47
C GLY A 193 -27.72 0.50 16.31
N ARG A 194 -28.46 0.56 15.19
CA ARG A 194 -28.13 1.45 14.08
C ARG A 194 -28.26 2.92 14.44
N ALA A 195 -29.27 3.28 15.24
CA ALA A 195 -29.38 4.65 15.72
C ALA A 195 -28.21 5.06 16.60
N ILE A 196 -27.74 4.19 17.52
CA ILE A 196 -26.55 4.42 18.36
C ILE A 196 -25.28 4.53 17.49
N PHE A 197 -25.16 3.71 16.44
CA PHE A 197 -24.04 3.77 15.52
C PHE A 197 -23.98 5.13 14.79
N ASN A 198 -25.12 5.60 14.30
CA ASN A 198 -25.18 6.90 13.60
C ASN A 198 -24.98 8.10 14.54
N ASP A 199 -25.26 7.98 15.83
CA ASP A 199 -24.97 9.02 16.83
C ASP A 199 -23.46 9.21 17.04
N ALA A 200 -22.65 8.18 16.80
CA ALA A 200 -21.17 8.27 16.82
C ALA A 200 -20.58 8.93 15.57
N LEU A 201 -21.38 9.12 14.50
CA LEU A 201 -20.96 9.82 13.27
C LEU A 201 -21.30 11.31 13.36
N PRO A 202 -20.66 12.18 12.55
CA PRO A 202 -21.04 13.60 12.47
C PRO A 202 -22.51 13.76 12.07
N SER A 203 -23.19 14.77 12.64
CA SER A 203 -24.63 15.02 12.45
C SER A 203 -25.06 15.18 10.98
N ASP A 204 -24.17 15.67 10.15
CA ASP A 204 -24.40 15.93 8.72
C ASP A 204 -24.10 14.68 7.84
N PHE A 205 -23.62 13.59 8.44
CA PHE A 205 -23.33 12.36 7.70
C PHE A 205 -24.63 11.63 7.33
N PRO A 206 -24.77 11.08 6.12
CA PRO A 206 -25.95 10.32 5.72
C PRO A 206 -26.21 9.14 6.65
N PHE A 207 -27.47 8.94 7.04
CA PHE A 207 -27.86 7.85 7.93
C PHE A 207 -27.54 6.48 7.32
N VAL A 208 -26.73 5.69 8.02
CA VAL A 208 -26.34 4.33 7.63
C VAL A 208 -27.37 3.33 8.14
N ASP A 209 -28.13 2.72 7.24
CA ASP A 209 -29.14 1.72 7.55
C ASP A 209 -28.81 0.35 6.94
N ALA A 210 -27.64 -0.18 7.28
CA ALA A 210 -27.14 -1.47 6.81
C ALA A 210 -26.34 -2.17 7.91
N ASP A 211 -26.12 -3.49 7.75
CA ASP A 211 -25.23 -4.25 8.63
C ASP A 211 -23.79 -3.80 8.38
N VAL A 212 -23.14 -3.24 9.37
CA VAL A 212 -21.81 -2.62 9.22
C VAL A 212 -20.72 -3.69 9.21
N THR A 213 -20.27 -4.05 8.00
CA THR A 213 -19.12 -4.93 7.78
C THR A 213 -17.81 -4.13 7.68
N LYS A 214 -16.65 -4.81 7.69
CA LYS A 214 -15.35 -4.16 7.49
C LYS A 214 -15.29 -3.36 6.18
N LYS A 215 -15.88 -3.85 5.08
CA LYS A 215 -15.92 -3.15 3.79
C LYS A 215 -16.72 -1.84 3.89
N GLN A 216 -17.85 -1.86 4.56
CA GLN A 216 -18.67 -0.65 4.77
C GLN A 216 -17.98 0.35 5.70
N LEU A 217 -17.26 -0.12 6.74
CA LEU A 217 -16.45 0.76 7.60
C LEU A 217 -15.35 1.47 6.80
N VAL A 218 -14.67 0.76 5.90
CA VAL A 218 -13.68 1.38 5.01
C VAL A 218 -14.33 2.49 4.19
N SER A 219 -15.49 2.23 3.57
CA SER A 219 -16.21 3.22 2.77
C SER A 219 -16.69 4.42 3.61
N ILE A 220 -17.16 4.20 4.84
CA ILE A 220 -17.58 5.27 5.75
C ILE A 220 -16.38 6.14 6.13
N VAL A 221 -15.26 5.53 6.54
CA VAL A 221 -14.05 6.27 6.93
C VAL A 221 -13.44 7.01 5.76
N ASP A 222 -13.50 6.45 4.56
CA ASP A 222 -13.04 7.09 3.32
C ASP A 222 -13.83 8.37 3.03
N ARG A 223 -15.15 8.28 3.07
CA ARG A 223 -16.03 9.46 2.94
C ARG A 223 -15.81 10.49 4.05
N LEU A 224 -15.59 10.06 5.29
CA LEU A 224 -15.24 10.96 6.39
C LEU A 224 -13.92 11.69 6.11
N ALA A 225 -12.90 10.98 5.63
CA ALA A 225 -11.60 11.56 5.33
C ALA A 225 -11.63 12.55 4.15
N GLU A 226 -12.57 12.37 3.21
CA GLU A 226 -12.73 13.27 2.06
C GLU A 226 -13.47 14.57 2.42
N PHE A 227 -14.53 14.49 3.25
CA PHE A 227 -15.44 15.61 3.49
C PHE A 227 -15.19 16.38 4.78
N TYR A 228 -14.54 15.78 5.78
CA TYR A 228 -14.39 16.37 7.12
C TYR A 228 -12.94 16.71 7.47
N PRO A 229 -12.73 17.72 8.32
CA PRO A 229 -11.40 18.03 8.86
C PRO A 229 -10.83 16.83 9.64
N LYS A 230 -9.51 16.64 9.60
CA LYS A 230 -8.81 15.51 10.24
C LYS A 230 -9.11 15.37 11.73
N VAL A 231 -9.35 16.48 12.44
CA VAL A 231 -9.71 16.47 13.86
C VAL A 231 -11.06 15.78 14.10
N VAL A 232 -12.06 16.08 13.25
CA VAL A 232 -13.39 15.45 13.33
C VAL A 232 -13.29 13.97 12.98
N VAL A 233 -12.52 13.63 11.96
CA VAL A 233 -12.28 12.22 11.57
C VAL A 233 -11.63 11.43 12.71
N ALA A 234 -10.62 12.00 13.37
CA ALA A 234 -9.94 11.35 14.49
C ALA A 234 -10.91 11.14 15.68
N ALA A 235 -11.70 12.14 16.03
CA ALA A 235 -12.70 12.03 17.09
C ALA A 235 -13.79 10.98 16.78
N THR A 236 -14.25 10.93 15.52
CA THR A 236 -15.21 9.91 15.06
C THR A 236 -14.61 8.50 15.12
N LEU A 237 -13.34 8.33 14.70
CA LEU A 237 -12.65 7.04 14.79
C LEU A 237 -12.49 6.58 16.24
N ASP A 238 -12.20 7.49 17.17
CA ASP A 238 -12.15 7.17 18.59
C ASP A 238 -13.52 6.76 19.14
N ALA A 239 -14.59 7.46 18.77
CA ALA A 239 -15.96 7.10 19.13
C ALA A 239 -16.35 5.71 18.60
N LEU A 240 -16.02 5.41 17.33
CA LEU A 240 -16.27 4.10 16.72
C LEU A 240 -15.45 2.99 17.39
N LYS A 241 -14.21 3.26 17.79
CA LYS A 241 -13.37 2.32 18.55
C LYS A 241 -14.02 1.97 19.89
N GLU A 242 -14.40 2.98 20.65
CA GLU A 242 -15.03 2.77 21.98
C GLU A 242 -16.36 2.04 21.86
N LEU A 243 -17.19 2.44 20.90
CA LEU A 243 -18.48 1.80 20.62
C LEU A 243 -18.26 0.32 20.22
N GLY A 244 -17.29 0.06 19.35
CA GLY A 244 -16.96 -1.30 18.90
C GLY A 244 -16.51 -2.20 20.05
N PHE A 245 -15.59 -1.77 20.89
CA PHE A 245 -15.16 -2.54 22.06
C PHE A 245 -16.27 -2.74 23.10
N ARG A 246 -17.05 -1.69 23.38
CA ARG A 246 -18.19 -1.78 24.31
C ARG A 246 -19.21 -2.83 23.89
N TRP A 247 -19.55 -2.84 22.59
CA TRP A 247 -20.55 -3.79 22.08
C TRP A 247 -19.97 -5.18 21.82
N ALA A 248 -18.69 -5.32 21.51
CA ALA A 248 -18.02 -6.63 21.48
C ALA A 248 -18.02 -7.29 22.86
N THR A 249 -17.76 -6.51 23.91
CA THR A 249 -17.84 -6.99 25.30
C THR A 249 -19.27 -7.41 25.67
N ARG A 250 -20.28 -6.61 25.30
CA ARG A 250 -21.69 -6.93 25.57
C ARG A 250 -22.21 -8.12 24.75
N ALA A 251 -21.71 -8.28 23.50
CA ALA A 251 -22.06 -9.41 22.66
C ALA A 251 -21.60 -10.74 23.26
N GLY A 252 -20.45 -10.75 23.97
CA GLY A 252 -19.92 -11.95 24.62
C GLY A 252 -19.65 -13.09 23.64
N ALA A 253 -19.24 -12.74 22.38
CA ALA A 253 -19.00 -13.73 21.34
C ALA A 253 -17.89 -14.71 21.75
N THR A 254 -18.24 -15.98 21.85
CA THR A 254 -17.37 -17.07 22.31
C THR A 254 -17.39 -18.18 21.27
N ILE A 255 -16.26 -18.86 21.05
CA ILE A 255 -16.16 -19.99 20.13
C ILE A 255 -16.07 -21.27 20.93
N GLY A 256 -17.03 -22.19 20.71
CA GLY A 256 -16.99 -23.55 21.18
C GLY A 256 -16.81 -24.56 20.02
N ILE A 257 -16.51 -25.79 20.33
CA ILE A 257 -16.42 -26.85 19.30
C ILE A 257 -17.80 -27.08 18.66
N GLU A 258 -18.88 -26.87 19.39
CA GLU A 258 -20.26 -27.03 18.91
C GLU A 258 -20.65 -25.95 17.89
N ASP A 259 -20.04 -24.76 17.94
CA ASP A 259 -20.31 -23.68 16.99
C ASP A 259 -19.80 -23.97 15.59
N VAL A 260 -18.87 -24.94 15.45
CA VAL A 260 -18.39 -25.39 14.16
C VAL A 260 -19.36 -26.41 13.58
N VAL A 261 -20.33 -25.96 12.78
CA VAL A 261 -21.37 -26.83 12.22
C VAL A 261 -20.86 -27.54 10.98
N VAL A 262 -20.88 -28.89 10.99
CA VAL A 262 -20.56 -29.71 9.82
C VAL A 262 -21.80 -29.85 8.94
N PRO A 263 -21.70 -29.68 7.60
CA PRO A 263 -22.84 -29.82 6.71
C PRO A 263 -23.46 -31.22 6.78
N PRO A 264 -24.78 -31.32 6.97
CA PRO A 264 -25.43 -32.65 7.14
C PRO A 264 -25.31 -33.54 5.89
N ARG A 265 -25.34 -32.95 4.69
CA ARG A 265 -25.28 -33.68 3.42
C ARG A 265 -23.86 -33.94 2.92
N LYS A 266 -22.84 -33.63 3.73
CA LYS A 266 -21.43 -33.84 3.36
C LYS A 266 -21.14 -35.27 2.87
N GLN A 267 -21.67 -36.29 3.57
CA GLN A 267 -21.41 -37.68 3.21
C GLN A 267 -22.05 -38.06 1.87
N GLU A 268 -23.29 -37.67 1.61
CA GLU A 268 -23.98 -37.90 0.34
C GLU A 268 -23.20 -37.29 -0.85
N ILE A 269 -22.72 -36.04 -0.67
CA ILE A 269 -21.92 -35.37 -1.67
C ILE A 269 -20.62 -36.14 -1.93
N LEU A 270 -19.88 -36.50 -0.86
CA LEU A 270 -18.63 -37.27 -0.99
C LEU A 270 -18.82 -38.61 -1.70
N GLU A 271 -19.85 -39.38 -1.36
CA GLU A 271 -20.16 -40.69 -2.00
C GLU A 271 -20.46 -40.50 -3.49
N SER A 272 -21.17 -39.46 -3.88
CA SER A 272 -21.45 -39.15 -5.29
C SER A 272 -20.17 -38.89 -6.11
N TYR A 273 -19.21 -38.17 -5.51
CA TYR A 273 -17.91 -37.86 -6.16
C TYR A 273 -16.93 -39.06 -6.09
N GLU A 274 -17.02 -39.90 -5.08
CA GLU A 274 -16.27 -41.19 -5.03
C GLU A 274 -16.66 -42.10 -6.18
N THR A 275 -17.96 -42.24 -6.46
CA THR A 275 -18.41 -43.04 -7.61
C THR A 275 -17.93 -42.51 -8.95
N LYS A 276 -17.75 -41.18 -9.09
CA LYS A 276 -17.14 -40.59 -10.29
C LYS A 276 -15.64 -40.86 -10.35
N ALA A 277 -14.92 -40.72 -9.22
CA ALA A 277 -13.49 -41.01 -9.14
C ALA A 277 -13.15 -42.49 -9.42
N ASP A 278 -13.98 -43.41 -8.94
CA ASP A 278 -13.82 -44.86 -9.17
C ASP A 278 -14.02 -45.19 -10.65
N LYS A 279 -14.92 -44.49 -11.36
CA LYS A 279 -15.09 -44.68 -12.82
C LYS A 279 -13.82 -44.26 -13.56
N VAL A 280 -13.21 -43.13 -13.21
CA VAL A 280 -11.95 -42.67 -13.81
C VAL A 280 -10.82 -43.66 -13.52
N GLN A 281 -10.75 -44.19 -12.30
CA GLN A 281 -9.77 -45.18 -11.93
C GLN A 281 -9.97 -46.47 -12.75
N SER A 282 -11.21 -46.93 -12.93
CA SER A 282 -11.50 -48.14 -13.75
C SER A 282 -11.20 -47.94 -15.23
N GLN A 283 -11.35 -46.73 -15.77
CA GLN A 283 -10.93 -46.40 -17.14
C GLN A 283 -9.41 -46.45 -17.31
N TYR A 284 -8.67 -46.00 -16.33
CA TYR A 284 -7.21 -46.11 -16.30
C TYR A 284 -6.77 -47.59 -16.24
N GLU A 285 -7.37 -48.40 -15.38
CA GLU A 285 -7.07 -49.85 -15.27
C GLU A 285 -7.38 -50.62 -16.56
N LYS A 286 -8.36 -50.17 -17.33
CA LYS A 286 -8.69 -50.70 -18.68
C LYS A 286 -7.75 -50.15 -19.77
N GLY A 287 -6.83 -49.25 -19.43
CA GLY A 287 -5.87 -48.64 -20.37
C GLY A 287 -6.48 -47.65 -21.36
N LEU A 288 -7.66 -47.07 -21.04
CA LEU A 288 -8.34 -46.10 -21.90
C LEU A 288 -7.78 -44.69 -21.79
N ILE A 289 -7.20 -44.36 -20.65
CA ILE A 289 -6.62 -43.02 -20.35
C ILE A 289 -5.19 -43.18 -19.84
N THR A 290 -4.39 -42.15 -20.04
CA THR A 290 -3.01 -42.04 -19.53
C THR A 290 -2.99 -41.70 -18.03
N ASP A 291 -1.85 -41.90 -17.37
CA ASP A 291 -1.71 -41.54 -15.93
C ASP A 291 -1.86 -40.02 -15.69
N ASP A 292 -1.36 -39.20 -16.62
CA ASP A 292 -1.48 -37.76 -16.54
C ASP A 292 -2.94 -37.29 -16.69
N GLU A 293 -3.70 -37.86 -17.62
CA GLU A 293 -5.13 -37.61 -17.80
C GLU A 293 -5.92 -38.03 -16.57
N ARG A 294 -5.68 -39.26 -16.06
CA ARG A 294 -6.29 -39.72 -14.81
C ARG A 294 -6.05 -38.78 -13.66
N ARG A 295 -4.81 -38.32 -13.48
CA ARG A 295 -4.43 -37.38 -12.43
C ARG A 295 -5.18 -36.05 -12.58
N GLN A 296 -5.28 -35.52 -13.78
CA GLN A 296 -5.96 -34.25 -14.05
C GLN A 296 -7.48 -34.36 -13.82
N GLU A 297 -8.12 -35.42 -14.30
CA GLU A 297 -9.55 -35.65 -14.05
C GLU A 297 -9.87 -35.84 -12.57
N LEU A 298 -9.04 -36.58 -11.82
CA LEU A 298 -9.23 -36.71 -10.38
C LEU A 298 -9.11 -35.37 -9.64
N ILE A 299 -8.14 -34.54 -10.02
CA ILE A 299 -7.98 -33.20 -9.43
C ILE A 299 -9.23 -32.34 -9.69
N GLU A 300 -9.77 -32.38 -10.90
CA GLU A 300 -10.96 -31.63 -11.26
C GLU A 300 -12.19 -32.09 -10.47
N ILE A 301 -12.44 -33.41 -10.40
CA ILE A 301 -13.54 -34.02 -9.64
C ILE A 301 -13.49 -33.58 -8.18
N TRP A 302 -12.32 -33.69 -7.54
CA TRP A 302 -12.18 -33.36 -6.13
C TRP A 302 -12.17 -31.85 -5.85
N THR A 303 -11.81 -31.03 -6.82
CA THR A 303 -11.97 -29.57 -6.75
C THR A 303 -13.44 -29.18 -6.76
N GLN A 304 -14.23 -29.78 -7.63
CA GLN A 304 -15.68 -29.57 -7.68
C GLN A 304 -16.36 -30.05 -6.38
N ALA A 305 -15.99 -31.25 -5.89
CA ALA A 305 -16.49 -31.77 -4.62
C ALA A 305 -16.21 -30.80 -3.44
N THR A 306 -15.00 -30.28 -3.39
CA THR A 306 -14.59 -29.31 -2.35
C THR A 306 -15.39 -28.01 -2.44
N ALA A 307 -15.71 -27.53 -3.64
CA ALA A 307 -16.52 -26.34 -3.84
C ALA A 307 -17.99 -26.56 -3.44
N GLU A 308 -18.57 -27.73 -3.78
CA GLU A 308 -19.96 -28.07 -3.44
C GLU A 308 -20.14 -28.24 -1.93
N VAL A 309 -19.22 -28.96 -1.26
CA VAL A 309 -19.21 -29.06 0.21
C VAL A 309 -19.05 -27.68 0.87
N GLY A 310 -18.24 -26.80 0.28
CA GLY A 310 -18.07 -25.41 0.76
C GLY A 310 -19.36 -24.61 0.68
N LYS A 311 -20.09 -24.72 -0.42
CA LYS A 311 -21.37 -24.05 -0.63
C LYS A 311 -22.46 -24.59 0.33
N GLU A 312 -22.57 -25.90 0.47
CA GLU A 312 -23.52 -26.53 1.40
C GLU A 312 -23.22 -26.10 2.85
N MET A 313 -21.96 -25.98 3.21
CA MET A 313 -21.55 -25.45 4.52
C MET A 313 -22.01 -24.01 4.71
N GLU A 314 -21.82 -23.15 3.72
CA GLU A 314 -22.22 -21.73 3.77
C GLU A 314 -23.74 -21.57 3.92
N ASP A 315 -24.51 -22.35 3.16
CA ASP A 315 -25.98 -22.30 3.16
C ASP A 315 -26.57 -22.80 4.52
N ASN A 316 -25.90 -23.78 5.16
CA ASN A 316 -26.37 -24.36 6.43
C ASN A 316 -25.83 -23.65 7.68
N PHE A 317 -24.95 -22.65 7.55
CA PHE A 317 -24.38 -21.99 8.71
C PHE A 317 -25.41 -21.01 9.34
N PRO A 318 -25.72 -21.14 10.63
CA PRO A 318 -26.65 -20.20 11.29
C PRO A 318 -26.06 -18.77 11.31
N ARG A 319 -26.82 -17.77 10.90
CA ARG A 319 -26.36 -16.36 10.87
C ARG A 319 -26.01 -15.80 12.25
N ILE A 320 -26.54 -16.38 13.32
CA ILE A 320 -26.31 -15.98 14.72
C ILE A 320 -25.03 -16.62 15.27
N ASN A 321 -24.44 -17.58 14.57
CA ASN A 321 -23.27 -18.30 15.03
C ASN A 321 -22.05 -17.35 15.17
N PRO A 322 -21.29 -17.39 16.29
CA PRO A 322 -20.13 -16.51 16.49
C PRO A 322 -19.07 -16.64 15.41
N VAL A 323 -18.82 -17.85 14.93
CA VAL A 323 -17.83 -18.10 13.84
C VAL A 323 -18.31 -17.47 12.55
N TRP A 324 -19.60 -17.59 12.22
CA TRP A 324 -20.18 -16.92 11.07
C TRP A 324 -20.07 -15.39 11.18
N MET A 325 -20.44 -14.84 12.33
CA MET A 325 -20.35 -13.39 12.56
C MET A 325 -18.92 -12.86 12.39
N MET A 326 -17.91 -13.57 12.90
CA MET A 326 -16.50 -13.17 12.76
C MET A 326 -16.05 -13.12 11.31
N VAL A 327 -16.43 -14.09 10.49
CA VAL A 327 -16.03 -14.18 9.08
C VAL A 327 -16.86 -13.27 8.20
N HIS A 328 -18.19 -13.24 8.37
CA HIS A 328 -19.07 -12.42 7.54
C HIS A 328 -18.88 -10.93 7.79
N SER A 329 -18.62 -10.51 9.02
CA SER A 329 -18.27 -9.12 9.34
C SER A 329 -16.92 -8.70 8.76
N GLY A 330 -16.03 -9.67 8.43
CA GLY A 330 -14.65 -9.42 8.05
C GLY A 330 -13.73 -9.09 9.25
N ALA A 331 -14.17 -9.37 10.47
CA ALA A 331 -13.37 -9.15 11.68
C ALA A 331 -12.14 -10.08 11.70
N ARG A 332 -12.36 -11.38 11.49
CA ARG A 332 -11.26 -12.38 11.46
C ARG A 332 -11.67 -13.62 10.66
N GLY A 333 -10.70 -14.16 9.91
CA GLY A 333 -10.89 -15.37 9.14
C GLY A 333 -11.52 -15.17 7.77
N ASN A 334 -11.64 -16.24 7.01
CA ASN A 334 -12.31 -16.29 5.72
C ASN A 334 -13.06 -17.62 5.54
N LEU A 335 -13.97 -17.69 4.58
CA LEU A 335 -14.77 -18.89 4.29
C LEU A 335 -13.93 -20.11 3.95
N MET A 336 -12.73 -19.93 3.34
CA MET A 336 -11.82 -21.05 3.03
C MET A 336 -11.26 -21.69 4.32
N GLN A 337 -11.00 -20.89 5.35
CA GLN A 337 -10.54 -21.42 6.65
C GLN A 337 -11.65 -22.18 7.36
N ILE A 338 -12.89 -21.64 7.36
CA ILE A 338 -14.04 -22.36 7.93
C ILE A 338 -14.26 -23.66 7.18
N ARG A 339 -14.15 -23.67 5.85
CA ARG A 339 -14.28 -24.90 5.04
C ARG A 339 -13.29 -25.98 5.47
N GLN A 340 -12.06 -25.63 5.79
CA GLN A 340 -11.09 -26.59 6.29
C GLN A 340 -11.41 -27.12 7.70
N ILE A 341 -12.05 -26.29 8.53
CA ILE A 341 -12.40 -26.63 9.91
C ILE A 341 -13.70 -27.44 9.96
N ALA A 342 -14.76 -27.02 9.24
CA ALA A 342 -16.11 -27.58 9.32
C ALA A 342 -16.51 -28.41 8.09
N GLY A 343 -15.98 -28.11 6.93
CA GLY A 343 -16.33 -28.78 5.67
C GLY A 343 -15.37 -29.91 5.30
N MET A 344 -14.49 -29.64 4.36
CA MET A 344 -13.48 -30.57 3.84
C MET A 344 -12.18 -29.84 3.59
N ARG A 345 -11.04 -30.43 3.95
CA ARG A 345 -9.73 -29.82 3.66
C ARG A 345 -9.43 -29.81 2.16
N GLY A 346 -9.76 -30.90 1.47
CA GLY A 346 -9.60 -31.01 0.01
C GLY A 346 -8.21 -31.46 -0.44
N LEU A 347 -7.79 -30.99 -1.62
CA LEU A 347 -6.52 -31.36 -2.22
C LEU A 347 -5.34 -30.61 -1.59
N VAL A 348 -4.21 -31.28 -1.44
CA VAL A 348 -2.97 -30.75 -0.83
C VAL A 348 -1.80 -30.99 -1.78
N ALA A 349 -0.85 -30.06 -1.79
CA ALA A 349 0.35 -30.15 -2.59
C ALA A 349 1.47 -30.92 -1.86
N ASN A 350 2.32 -31.61 -2.63
CA ASN A 350 3.54 -32.25 -2.15
C ASN A 350 4.67 -31.18 -1.96
N PRO A 351 5.84 -31.54 -1.43
CA PRO A 351 6.95 -30.59 -1.25
C PRO A 351 7.45 -29.96 -2.56
N LYS A 352 7.27 -30.64 -3.71
CA LYS A 352 7.63 -30.10 -5.04
C LYS A 352 6.61 -29.07 -5.55
N GLY A 353 5.42 -28.99 -4.96
CA GLY A 353 4.34 -28.10 -5.37
C GLY A 353 3.29 -28.75 -6.26
N GLU A 354 3.41 -30.01 -6.60
CA GLU A 354 2.42 -30.75 -7.37
C GLU A 354 1.24 -31.17 -6.49
N ILE A 355 0.02 -31.09 -7.00
CA ILE A 355 -1.18 -31.49 -6.29
C ILE A 355 -1.23 -33.02 -6.19
N ILE A 356 -1.44 -33.53 -5.00
CA ILE A 356 -1.66 -34.95 -4.76
C ILE A 356 -3.10 -35.30 -5.15
N PRO A 357 -3.35 -36.26 -6.08
CA PRO A 357 -4.70 -36.57 -6.58
C PRO A 357 -5.61 -37.22 -5.53
N ARG A 358 -5.09 -37.46 -4.32
CA ARG A 358 -5.84 -38.01 -3.20
C ARG A 358 -6.31 -36.86 -2.28
N PRO A 359 -7.63 -36.62 -2.15
CA PRO A 359 -8.14 -35.54 -1.30
C PRO A 359 -8.10 -35.96 0.17
N ILE A 360 -8.06 -34.97 1.04
CA ILE A 360 -8.34 -35.08 2.46
C ILE A 360 -9.82 -34.84 2.65
N LYS A 361 -10.60 -35.90 2.89
CA LYS A 361 -12.06 -35.82 3.02
C LYS A 361 -12.50 -35.33 4.40
N SER A 362 -11.66 -35.53 5.40
CA SER A 362 -11.90 -35.11 6.78
C SER A 362 -11.70 -33.60 6.95
N ASN A 363 -12.31 -33.05 7.98
CA ASN A 363 -12.07 -31.69 8.47
C ASN A 363 -11.36 -31.72 9.82
N PHE A 364 -10.94 -30.54 10.30
CA PHE A 364 -10.25 -30.46 11.60
C PHE A 364 -11.15 -30.75 12.80
N ARG A 365 -12.48 -30.55 12.68
CA ARG A 365 -13.43 -30.88 13.74
C ARG A 365 -13.56 -32.37 13.94
N GLU A 366 -13.69 -33.13 12.85
CA GLU A 366 -13.79 -34.60 12.86
C GLU A 366 -12.45 -35.27 13.23
N GLY A 367 -11.35 -34.58 12.98
CA GLY A 367 -9.99 -35.09 13.13
C GLY A 367 -9.48 -35.72 11.84
N LEU A 368 -8.19 -35.61 11.62
CA LEU A 368 -7.49 -36.17 10.47
C LEU A 368 -6.92 -37.56 10.81
N SER A 369 -6.91 -38.48 9.85
CA SER A 369 -6.14 -39.72 9.97
C SER A 369 -4.64 -39.41 10.02
N VAL A 370 -3.83 -40.29 10.55
CA VAL A 370 -2.37 -40.14 10.65
C VAL A 370 -1.74 -39.83 9.29
N LEU A 371 -2.17 -40.51 8.24
CA LEU A 371 -1.69 -40.30 6.88
C LEU A 371 -2.08 -38.93 6.36
N GLU A 372 -3.33 -38.51 6.53
CA GLU A 372 -3.84 -37.20 6.10
C GLU A 372 -3.13 -36.06 6.84
N TYR A 373 -2.87 -36.23 8.15
CA TYR A 373 -2.10 -35.27 8.93
C TYR A 373 -0.66 -35.16 8.39
N PHE A 374 0.01 -36.29 8.14
CA PHE A 374 1.38 -36.31 7.61
C PHE A 374 1.47 -35.59 6.24
N ILE A 375 0.57 -35.90 5.32
CA ILE A 375 0.49 -35.22 4.01
C ILE A 375 0.26 -33.72 4.17
N SER A 376 -0.53 -33.32 5.14
CA SER A 376 -0.84 -31.92 5.44
C SER A 376 0.37 -31.12 5.88
N THR A 377 1.34 -31.74 6.56
CA THR A 377 2.53 -31.04 7.08
C THR A 377 3.45 -30.50 6.00
N HIS A 378 3.44 -31.09 4.79
CA HIS A 378 4.28 -30.67 3.69
C HIS A 378 4.01 -29.22 3.29
N GLY A 379 2.74 -28.88 3.09
CA GLY A 379 2.33 -27.51 2.72
C GLY A 379 2.63 -26.48 3.82
N ALA A 380 2.39 -26.83 5.07
CA ALA A 380 2.67 -25.96 6.22
C ALA A 380 4.17 -25.66 6.35
N ARG A 381 5.03 -26.69 6.29
CA ARG A 381 6.49 -26.54 6.37
C ARG A 381 7.03 -25.71 5.21
N LYS A 382 6.55 -25.98 3.98
CA LYS A 382 6.92 -25.18 2.80
C LYS A 382 6.53 -23.72 2.98
N GLY A 383 5.32 -23.44 3.46
CA GLY A 383 4.85 -22.08 3.71
C GLY A 383 5.73 -21.33 4.72
N LEU A 384 6.11 -21.96 5.83
CA LEU A 384 7.00 -21.36 6.84
C LEU A 384 8.40 -21.07 6.27
N ALA A 385 9.00 -22.02 5.55
CA ALA A 385 10.30 -21.84 4.92
C ALA A 385 10.29 -20.74 3.86
N ASP A 386 9.28 -20.74 2.99
CA ASP A 386 9.09 -19.72 1.95
C ASP A 386 8.95 -18.32 2.56
N THR A 387 8.19 -18.16 3.62
CA THR A 387 8.00 -16.89 4.32
C THR A 387 9.33 -16.34 4.86
N ALA A 388 10.13 -17.20 5.52
CA ALA A 388 11.42 -16.78 6.08
C ALA A 388 12.42 -16.34 5.01
N LEU A 389 12.54 -17.09 3.91
CA LEU A 389 13.49 -16.79 2.83
C LEU A 389 13.08 -15.53 2.05
N ARG A 390 11.81 -15.41 1.70
CA ARG A 390 11.34 -14.31 0.85
C ARG A 390 11.24 -12.97 1.57
N THR A 391 11.14 -12.95 2.91
CA THR A 391 11.21 -11.70 3.67
C THR A 391 12.51 -10.96 3.39
N ALA A 392 13.64 -11.67 3.29
CA ALA A 392 14.92 -11.12 2.92
C ALA A 392 14.92 -10.57 1.47
N ASP A 393 14.33 -11.32 0.53
CA ASP A 393 14.23 -10.93 -0.88
C ASP A 393 13.40 -9.67 -1.06
N SER A 394 12.27 -9.55 -0.35
CA SER A 394 11.44 -8.35 -0.36
C SER A 394 12.17 -7.14 0.23
N GLY A 395 12.89 -7.30 1.33
CA GLY A 395 13.72 -6.24 1.92
C GLY A 395 14.82 -5.77 0.97
N TYR A 396 15.48 -6.68 0.29
CA TYR A 396 16.52 -6.36 -0.71
C TYR A 396 15.93 -5.67 -1.94
N LEU A 397 14.75 -6.07 -2.41
CA LEU A 397 14.04 -5.37 -3.50
C LEU A 397 13.71 -3.93 -3.08
N THR A 398 13.13 -3.73 -1.90
CA THR A 398 12.78 -2.40 -1.38
C THR A 398 14.00 -1.49 -1.30
N ARG A 399 15.14 -1.99 -0.80
CA ARG A 399 16.40 -1.24 -0.78
C ARG A 399 16.81 -0.78 -2.18
N ARG A 400 16.80 -1.67 -3.18
CA ARG A 400 17.16 -1.33 -4.56
C ARG A 400 16.21 -0.29 -5.17
N LEU A 401 14.91 -0.40 -4.89
CA LEU A 401 13.90 0.59 -5.33
C LEU A 401 14.15 1.97 -4.69
N CYS A 402 14.48 2.02 -3.40
CA CYS A 402 14.85 3.28 -2.74
C CYS A 402 16.10 3.90 -3.35
N ASP A 403 17.12 3.09 -3.66
CA ASP A 403 18.38 3.59 -4.22
C ASP A 403 18.22 4.16 -5.63
N VAL A 404 17.32 3.59 -6.45
CA VAL A 404 17.07 4.10 -7.82
C VAL A 404 16.20 5.35 -7.85
N ALA A 405 15.33 5.54 -6.82
CA ALA A 405 14.34 6.61 -6.82
C ALA A 405 14.62 7.76 -5.84
N GLN A 406 15.73 7.72 -5.12
CA GLN A 406 16.05 8.70 -4.06
C GLN A 406 16.17 10.16 -4.55
N ASP A 407 16.52 10.37 -5.82
CA ASP A 407 16.68 11.68 -6.44
C ASP A 407 15.35 12.26 -6.96
N VAL A 408 14.28 11.47 -6.95
CA VAL A 408 12.96 11.90 -7.43
C VAL A 408 12.21 12.67 -6.35
N ILE A 409 12.28 14.00 -6.45
CA ILE A 409 11.66 14.95 -5.53
C ILE A 409 10.80 15.90 -6.36
N ILE A 410 9.71 16.40 -5.79
CA ILE A 410 8.89 17.46 -6.41
C ILE A 410 9.65 18.77 -6.31
N ARG A 411 10.00 19.36 -7.47
CA ARG A 411 10.81 20.58 -7.55
C ARG A 411 10.07 21.79 -8.13
N GLU A 412 9.09 21.54 -8.97
CA GLU A 412 8.34 22.56 -9.73
C GLU A 412 6.85 22.38 -9.51
N GLU A 413 6.06 23.46 -9.64
CA GLU A 413 4.61 23.39 -9.54
C GLU A 413 4.00 22.78 -10.80
N ASP A 414 4.42 23.27 -11.98
CA ASP A 414 3.97 22.78 -13.28
C ASP A 414 5.09 22.88 -14.32
N CYS A 415 5.27 21.82 -15.09
CA CYS A 415 6.22 21.76 -16.20
C CYS A 415 5.63 22.27 -17.53
N GLY A 416 4.33 22.65 -17.58
CA GLY A 416 3.66 23.17 -18.76
C GLY A 416 3.46 22.20 -19.92
N THR A 417 3.51 20.87 -19.68
CA THR A 417 3.30 19.88 -20.74
C THR A 417 1.82 19.67 -21.05
N ASP A 418 1.47 19.56 -22.34
CA ASP A 418 0.13 19.19 -22.81
C ASP A 418 -0.02 17.67 -23.02
N ARG A 419 1.05 16.92 -22.76
CA ARG A 419 1.06 15.47 -22.93
C ARG A 419 0.39 14.79 -21.74
N GLY A 420 -0.43 13.76 -22.03
CA GLY A 420 -1.14 12.98 -21.04
C GLY A 420 -1.26 11.52 -21.45
N LEU A 421 -1.84 10.72 -20.56
CA LEU A 421 -2.28 9.35 -20.82
C LEU A 421 -3.80 9.34 -20.90
N VAL A 422 -4.36 8.62 -21.87
CA VAL A 422 -5.80 8.37 -21.94
C VAL A 422 -6.07 7.09 -21.15
N LEU A 423 -6.93 7.18 -20.14
CA LEU A 423 -7.28 6.07 -19.28
C LEU A 423 -8.80 5.90 -19.21
N PRO A 424 -9.31 4.66 -19.22
CA PRO A 424 -10.73 4.37 -19.09
C PRO A 424 -11.22 4.62 -17.66
N ILE A 425 -12.35 5.34 -17.49
CA ILE A 425 -13.04 5.56 -16.21
C ILE A 425 -14.17 4.54 -16.03
N ALA A 426 -14.89 4.24 -17.12
CA ALA A 426 -16.05 3.39 -17.09
C ALA A 426 -16.14 2.50 -18.32
N SER A 427 -16.65 1.29 -18.14
CA SER A 427 -16.96 0.35 -19.20
C SER A 427 -18.47 0.22 -19.40
N LYS A 428 -18.91 0.05 -20.64
CA LYS A 428 -20.32 -0.19 -20.95
C LYS A 428 -20.68 -1.64 -20.66
N GLN A 429 -21.46 -1.86 -19.61
CA GLN A 429 -22.06 -3.17 -19.30
C GLN A 429 -23.59 -3.07 -19.45
N ASN A 430 -24.18 -3.91 -20.29
CA ASN A 430 -25.63 -3.91 -20.53
C ASN A 430 -26.24 -2.54 -20.89
N GLY A 431 -25.47 -1.67 -21.56
CA GLY A 431 -25.94 -0.33 -21.96
C GLY A 431 -25.81 0.75 -20.87
N VAL A 432 -25.38 0.40 -19.66
CA VAL A 432 -25.10 1.34 -18.56
C VAL A 432 -23.60 1.48 -18.40
N LEU A 433 -23.12 2.73 -18.17
CA LEU A 433 -21.73 2.97 -17.80
C LEU A 433 -21.52 2.55 -16.34
N VAL A 434 -20.66 1.58 -16.13
CA VAL A 434 -20.26 1.10 -14.80
C VAL A 434 -18.82 1.52 -14.56
N LYS A 435 -18.53 2.06 -13.37
CA LYS A 435 -17.16 2.42 -12.94
C LYS A 435 -16.24 1.22 -13.12
N ASP A 436 -15.08 1.42 -13.72
CA ASP A 436 -14.08 0.37 -13.88
C ASP A 436 -13.47 0.01 -12.52
N ASP A 437 -13.24 -1.27 -12.26
CA ASP A 437 -12.67 -1.79 -11.00
C ASP A 437 -11.28 -1.22 -10.68
N HIS A 438 -10.58 -0.70 -11.70
CA HIS A 438 -9.20 -0.22 -11.56
C HIS A 438 -9.07 1.30 -11.40
N VAL A 439 -10.15 2.05 -11.42
CA VAL A 439 -10.15 3.52 -11.31
C VAL A 439 -9.43 4.02 -10.04
N GLU A 440 -9.60 3.30 -8.93
CA GLU A 440 -8.98 3.66 -7.66
C GLU A 440 -7.45 3.57 -7.67
N THR A 441 -6.87 2.66 -8.45
CA THR A 441 -5.41 2.48 -8.53
C THR A 441 -4.80 3.19 -9.72
N SER A 442 -5.58 3.54 -10.74
CA SER A 442 -5.07 4.13 -11.98
C SER A 442 -5.36 5.62 -12.14
N ILE A 443 -6.53 6.11 -11.72
CA ILE A 443 -7.03 7.45 -12.04
C ILE A 443 -7.15 8.36 -10.81
N TYR A 444 -7.60 7.81 -9.68
CA TYR A 444 -7.80 8.56 -8.45
C TYR A 444 -6.57 9.42 -8.08
N GLY A 445 -6.78 10.71 -7.79
CA GLY A 445 -5.71 11.61 -7.39
C GLY A 445 -4.75 12.03 -8.51
N ARG A 446 -5.08 11.82 -9.79
CA ARG A 446 -4.38 12.43 -10.92
C ARG A 446 -5.03 13.75 -11.31
N ALA A 447 -4.27 14.64 -11.97
CA ALA A 447 -4.80 15.86 -12.54
C ALA A 447 -5.22 15.66 -14.01
N LEU A 448 -6.29 16.31 -14.44
CA LEU A 448 -6.70 16.33 -15.84
C LEU A 448 -5.65 17.06 -16.69
N ALA A 449 -5.40 16.54 -17.90
CA ALA A 449 -4.49 17.16 -18.87
C ALA A 449 -5.19 18.22 -19.72
N GLU A 450 -6.49 18.08 -19.91
CA GLU A 450 -7.33 18.99 -20.73
C GLU A 450 -8.73 19.13 -20.14
N ASP A 451 -9.45 20.16 -20.54
CA ASP A 451 -10.84 20.40 -20.11
C ASP A 451 -11.77 19.32 -20.70
N VAL A 452 -12.63 18.76 -19.85
CA VAL A 452 -13.68 17.83 -20.28
C VAL A 452 -14.94 18.63 -20.57
N VAL A 453 -15.26 18.76 -21.86
CA VAL A 453 -16.42 19.53 -22.34
C VAL A 453 -17.44 18.57 -22.95
N ILE A 454 -18.68 18.62 -22.46
CA ILE A 454 -19.83 17.88 -23.02
C ILE A 454 -20.93 18.89 -23.30
N ASP A 455 -21.53 18.84 -24.49
CA ASP A 455 -22.59 19.74 -24.95
C ASP A 455 -22.29 21.23 -24.75
N GLY A 456 -21.01 21.62 -24.88
CA GLY A 456 -20.56 23.02 -24.73
C GLY A 456 -20.45 23.49 -23.28
N LYS A 457 -20.66 22.61 -22.28
CA LYS A 457 -20.48 22.90 -20.85
C LYS A 457 -19.23 22.22 -20.35
N VAL A 458 -18.34 22.99 -19.70
CA VAL A 458 -17.16 22.44 -19.02
C VAL A 458 -17.63 21.73 -17.75
N ILE A 459 -17.43 20.43 -17.66
CA ILE A 459 -17.76 19.60 -16.49
C ILE A 459 -16.59 19.61 -15.52
N ALA A 460 -15.37 19.43 -16.01
CA ALA A 460 -14.15 19.52 -15.23
C ALA A 460 -13.07 20.23 -16.04
N SER A 461 -12.40 21.20 -15.43
CA SER A 461 -11.33 21.98 -16.06
C SER A 461 -9.98 21.29 -15.96
N ALA A 462 -9.04 21.64 -16.81
CA ALA A 462 -7.65 21.19 -16.76
C ALA A 462 -7.04 21.47 -15.38
N ALA A 463 -6.12 20.62 -14.98
CA ALA A 463 -5.44 20.62 -13.67
C ALA A 463 -6.33 20.39 -12.44
N VAL A 464 -7.63 20.10 -12.61
CA VAL A 464 -8.49 19.63 -11.52
C VAL A 464 -8.06 18.23 -11.11
N ASP A 465 -8.05 18.03 -9.80
CA ASP A 465 -7.72 16.76 -9.18
C ASP A 465 -8.93 15.81 -9.23
N LEU A 466 -8.71 14.61 -9.74
CA LEU A 466 -9.73 13.56 -9.86
C LEU A 466 -9.96 12.86 -8.51
N GLY A 467 -10.83 13.42 -7.66
CA GLY A 467 -11.41 12.76 -6.50
C GLY A 467 -12.63 11.91 -6.88
N ASP A 468 -13.16 11.10 -5.95
CA ASP A 468 -14.29 10.21 -6.23
C ASP A 468 -15.52 10.97 -6.74
N ARG A 469 -15.83 12.14 -6.18
CA ARG A 469 -16.95 12.98 -6.62
C ARG A 469 -16.81 13.41 -8.08
N VAL A 470 -15.64 13.91 -8.47
CA VAL A 470 -15.40 14.36 -9.87
C VAL A 470 -15.51 13.18 -10.83
N ILE A 471 -15.03 12.00 -10.41
CA ILE A 471 -15.14 10.75 -11.20
C ILE A 471 -16.60 10.33 -11.36
N GLU A 472 -17.41 10.39 -10.30
CA GLU A 472 -18.85 10.09 -10.34
C GLU A 472 -19.61 11.08 -11.23
N ASP A 473 -19.31 12.40 -11.13
CA ASP A 473 -19.90 13.42 -11.98
C ASP A 473 -19.57 13.22 -13.47
N LEU A 474 -18.33 12.82 -13.80
CA LEU A 474 -17.90 12.49 -15.17
C LEU A 474 -18.60 11.25 -15.72
N ILE A 475 -18.76 10.19 -14.92
CA ILE A 475 -19.48 8.98 -15.31
C ILE A 475 -20.97 9.28 -15.52
N ALA A 476 -21.58 10.07 -14.64
CA ALA A 476 -22.98 10.51 -14.79
C ALA A 476 -23.20 11.35 -16.04
N ALA A 477 -22.19 12.11 -16.45
CA ALA A 477 -22.20 12.89 -17.71
C ALA A 477 -21.92 12.06 -18.98
N GLY A 478 -21.62 10.76 -18.83
CA GLY A 478 -21.45 9.83 -19.96
C GLY A 478 -20.02 9.70 -20.50
N VAL A 479 -19.00 10.16 -19.74
CA VAL A 479 -17.59 10.03 -20.14
C VAL A 479 -17.10 8.62 -19.85
N SER A 480 -16.48 7.98 -20.84
CA SER A 480 -15.88 6.63 -20.70
C SER A 480 -14.37 6.67 -20.49
N GLU A 481 -13.69 7.70 -21.02
CA GLU A 481 -12.23 7.84 -20.98
C GLU A 481 -11.86 9.28 -20.69
N VAL A 482 -10.73 9.45 -19.99
CA VAL A 482 -10.19 10.79 -19.69
C VAL A 482 -8.70 10.85 -19.99
N LYS A 483 -8.24 12.03 -20.45
CA LYS A 483 -6.82 12.31 -20.61
C LYS A 483 -6.29 12.94 -19.33
N VAL A 484 -5.40 12.19 -18.65
CA VAL A 484 -4.81 12.59 -17.38
C VAL A 484 -3.32 12.88 -17.52
N ARG A 485 -2.81 13.75 -16.66
CA ARG A 485 -1.37 13.99 -16.52
C ARG A 485 -0.72 12.79 -15.83
N SER A 486 0.47 12.45 -16.26
CA SER A 486 1.23 11.33 -15.72
C SER A 486 2.67 11.71 -15.43
N VAL A 487 3.24 11.01 -14.49
CA VAL A 487 4.67 11.04 -14.16
C VAL A 487 5.53 10.67 -15.36
N LEU A 488 5.07 9.75 -16.21
CA LEU A 488 5.77 9.30 -17.42
C LEU A 488 5.89 10.39 -18.50
N THR A 489 4.98 11.33 -18.52
CA THR A 489 4.91 12.41 -19.52
C THR A 489 5.45 13.75 -19.02
N CYS A 490 5.94 13.80 -17.78
CA CYS A 490 6.47 15.02 -17.16
C CYS A 490 7.77 15.48 -17.83
N ASP A 491 7.86 16.76 -18.20
CA ASP A 491 9.00 17.40 -18.88
C ASP A 491 9.99 18.07 -17.92
N SER A 492 9.79 17.93 -16.60
CA SER A 492 10.72 18.45 -15.60
C SER A 492 12.12 17.85 -15.80
N LYS A 493 13.14 18.71 -15.81
CA LYS A 493 14.56 18.30 -16.06
C LYS A 493 15.12 17.48 -14.92
N VAL A 494 14.85 17.85 -13.68
CA VAL A 494 15.31 17.18 -12.47
C VAL A 494 14.10 16.94 -11.57
N GLY A 495 13.90 15.69 -11.13
CA GLY A 495 12.76 15.34 -10.31
C GLY A 495 11.45 15.31 -11.09
N GLN A 496 10.39 15.86 -10.50
CA GLN A 496 9.03 15.89 -11.06
C GLN A 496 8.31 17.19 -10.70
N CYS A 497 7.26 17.55 -11.45
CA CYS A 497 6.39 18.66 -11.11
C CYS A 497 5.13 18.19 -10.35
N ALA A 498 4.56 19.07 -9.56
CA ALA A 498 3.38 18.79 -8.73
C ALA A 498 2.13 18.51 -9.58
N ALA A 499 1.96 19.17 -10.72
CA ALA A 499 0.82 18.97 -11.59
C ALA A 499 0.80 17.58 -12.24
N CYS A 500 1.95 17.05 -12.68
CA CYS A 500 2.04 15.70 -13.27
C CYS A 500 1.93 14.59 -12.23
N TYR A 501 2.35 14.84 -11.00
CA TYR A 501 2.19 13.88 -9.90
C TYR A 501 0.75 13.87 -9.35
N GLY A 502 0.10 15.05 -9.28
CA GLY A 502 -1.25 15.22 -8.79
C GLY A 502 -1.34 15.24 -7.25
N ARG A 503 -2.34 14.55 -6.70
CA ARG A 503 -2.61 14.46 -5.25
C ARG A 503 -1.56 13.65 -4.51
N SER A 504 -1.08 14.13 -3.38
CA SER A 504 -0.36 13.32 -2.38
C SER A 504 -1.36 12.41 -1.68
N LEU A 505 -1.26 11.08 -1.92
CA LEU A 505 -2.24 10.11 -1.46
C LEU A 505 -2.32 10.04 0.07
N GLY A 506 -1.20 10.21 0.76
CA GLY A 506 -1.17 10.23 2.22
C GLY A 506 -1.68 11.53 2.87
N ALA A 507 -1.61 12.66 2.14
CA ALA A 507 -2.08 13.95 2.65
C ALA A 507 -3.52 14.29 2.20
N GLY A 508 -4.01 13.66 1.12
CA GLY A 508 -5.34 13.92 0.54
C GLY A 508 -5.47 15.25 -0.20
N LYS A 509 -4.37 15.97 -0.44
CA LYS A 509 -4.30 17.25 -1.17
C LYS A 509 -3.22 17.19 -2.25
N ARG A 510 -3.19 18.18 -3.15
CA ARG A 510 -2.14 18.32 -4.15
C ARG A 510 -0.77 18.28 -3.47
N VAL A 511 0.19 17.59 -4.11
CA VAL A 511 1.53 17.41 -3.56
C VAL A 511 2.26 18.74 -3.37
N ASP A 512 2.93 18.88 -2.24
CA ASP A 512 3.73 20.09 -1.94
C ASP A 512 5.12 19.98 -2.58
N ILE A 513 5.74 21.12 -2.91
CA ILE A 513 7.12 21.17 -3.40
C ILE A 513 8.05 20.65 -2.30
N GLY A 514 8.96 19.76 -2.69
CA GLY A 514 9.93 19.13 -1.79
C GLY A 514 9.53 17.76 -1.26
N GLU A 515 8.36 17.24 -1.59
CA GLU A 515 7.99 15.88 -1.19
C GLU A 515 8.86 14.86 -1.94
N ALA A 516 9.47 13.91 -1.20
CA ALA A 516 10.34 12.86 -1.74
C ALA A 516 9.49 11.71 -2.28
N VAL A 517 8.85 11.92 -3.42
CA VAL A 517 7.90 10.97 -4.02
C VAL A 517 8.55 9.66 -4.47
N GLY A 518 9.84 9.68 -4.76
CA GLY A 518 10.58 8.48 -5.14
C GLY A 518 10.72 7.49 -3.97
N ILE A 519 11.03 7.97 -2.78
CA ILE A 519 11.08 7.13 -1.56
C ILE A 519 9.69 6.61 -1.19
N ILE A 520 8.66 7.45 -1.31
CA ILE A 520 7.27 7.03 -1.08
C ILE A 520 6.87 5.93 -2.05
N ALA A 521 7.22 6.06 -3.34
CA ALA A 521 6.96 5.04 -4.35
C ALA A 521 7.68 3.71 -4.03
N ALA A 522 8.97 3.76 -3.73
CA ALA A 522 9.76 2.58 -3.39
C ALA A 522 9.22 1.85 -2.16
N GLN A 523 8.84 2.58 -1.11
CA GLN A 523 8.26 2.03 0.11
C GLN A 523 6.86 1.46 -0.13
N SER A 524 6.01 2.14 -0.94
CA SER A 524 4.66 1.68 -1.27
C SER A 524 4.64 0.41 -2.11
N ILE A 525 5.68 0.18 -2.94
CA ILE A 525 5.86 -1.05 -3.70
C ILE A 525 6.46 -2.17 -2.81
N GLY A 526 7.39 -1.82 -1.93
CA GLY A 526 8.15 -2.78 -1.12
C GLY A 526 7.40 -3.29 0.10
N GLU A 527 6.58 -2.46 0.76
CA GLU A 527 5.83 -2.85 1.96
C GLU A 527 4.94 -4.08 1.72
N PRO A 528 4.08 -4.12 0.69
CA PRO A 528 3.26 -5.30 0.44
C PRO A 528 4.07 -6.50 -0.10
N GLY A 529 5.35 -6.34 -0.44
CA GLY A 529 6.22 -7.43 -0.87
C GLY A 529 6.34 -8.57 0.15
N THR A 530 6.33 -8.25 1.44
CA THR A 530 6.30 -9.25 2.52
C THR A 530 4.96 -9.99 2.59
N GLN A 531 3.86 -9.32 2.25
CA GLN A 531 2.51 -9.91 2.18
C GLN A 531 2.36 -10.83 0.96
N LEU A 532 2.98 -10.48 -0.18
CA LEU A 532 3.02 -11.34 -1.37
C LEU A 532 3.62 -12.72 -1.05
N THR A 533 4.56 -12.80 -0.13
CA THR A 533 5.21 -14.04 0.28
C THR A 533 4.29 -14.98 1.05
N MET A 534 3.33 -14.46 1.81
CA MET A 534 2.42 -15.26 2.63
C MET A 534 1.29 -15.91 1.82
N ARG A 535 1.00 -15.43 0.61
CA ARG A 535 -0.17 -15.87 -0.20
C ARG A 535 0.16 -16.73 -1.42
N THR A 536 1.42 -17.07 -1.67
CA THR A 536 1.79 -17.98 -2.77
C THR A 536 1.51 -19.46 -2.42
N PHE A 537 0.28 -19.76 -2.02
CA PHE A 537 -0.23 -21.09 -2.23
C PHE A 537 -0.51 -21.21 -3.73
N HIS A 538 0.22 -22.07 -4.39
CA HIS A 538 -0.05 -22.45 -5.77
C HIS A 538 -1.52 -22.81 -5.90
N THR A 539 -2.33 -21.92 -6.45
CA THR A 539 -3.55 -22.29 -7.11
C THR A 539 -3.10 -23.29 -8.16
N GLY A 540 -3.55 -24.55 -8.03
CA GLY A 540 -3.15 -25.62 -8.92
C GLY A 540 -3.37 -25.25 -10.37
N GLY A 541 -2.35 -24.62 -10.93
CA GLY A 541 -2.30 -24.31 -12.35
C GLY A 541 -1.95 -25.59 -13.11
N VAL A 542 -2.56 -25.74 -14.25
CA VAL A 542 -2.27 -26.77 -15.24
C VAL A 542 -0.76 -26.90 -15.39
N ALA A 543 -0.24 -28.11 -15.24
CA ALA A 543 1.17 -28.42 -15.48
C ALA A 543 1.53 -28.04 -16.93
N GLY A 544 2.29 -26.98 -17.10
CA GLY A 544 2.69 -26.52 -18.45
C GLY A 544 3.33 -25.16 -18.52
N ASP A 545 3.01 -24.25 -17.62
CA ASP A 545 3.52 -22.88 -17.71
C ASP A 545 4.60 -22.62 -16.65
N ASP A 546 5.85 -22.55 -17.11
CA ASP A 546 7.03 -22.12 -16.36
C ASP A 546 7.01 -20.57 -16.15
N ILE A 547 5.80 -20.03 -15.83
CA ILE A 547 5.59 -18.60 -15.61
C ILE A 547 5.92 -18.32 -14.15
N THR A 548 6.91 -17.48 -13.94
CA THR A 548 7.25 -16.99 -12.61
C THR A 548 6.11 -16.12 -12.07
N HIS A 549 5.56 -16.47 -10.90
CA HIS A 549 4.47 -15.74 -10.25
C HIS A 549 4.94 -15.05 -8.96
N GLY A 550 4.22 -14.01 -8.55
CA GLY A 550 4.47 -13.31 -7.29
C GLY A 550 5.75 -12.47 -7.30
N LEU A 551 6.43 -12.40 -6.13
CA LEU A 551 7.61 -11.56 -5.94
C LEU A 551 8.77 -11.83 -6.93
N PRO A 552 9.11 -13.07 -7.32
CA PRO A 552 10.13 -13.32 -8.34
C PRO A 552 9.80 -12.69 -9.69
N ARG A 553 8.52 -12.63 -10.08
CA ARG A 553 8.10 -11.96 -11.34
C ARG A 553 8.27 -10.45 -11.24
N VAL A 554 7.92 -9.86 -10.10
CA VAL A 554 8.13 -8.43 -9.86
C VAL A 554 9.62 -8.07 -9.93
N GLN A 555 10.49 -8.89 -9.33
CA GLN A 555 11.94 -8.72 -9.41
C GLN A 555 12.45 -8.85 -10.84
N GLU A 556 11.96 -9.81 -11.60
CA GLU A 556 12.32 -10.03 -13.01
C GLU A 556 11.98 -8.80 -13.88
N LEU A 557 10.79 -8.22 -13.68
CA LEU A 557 10.35 -7.03 -14.41
C LEU A 557 11.17 -5.79 -14.03
N PHE A 558 11.39 -5.52 -12.73
CA PHE A 558 12.20 -4.38 -12.30
C PHE A 558 13.69 -4.50 -12.68
N GLU A 559 14.23 -5.71 -12.75
CA GLU A 559 15.60 -5.93 -13.23
C GLU A 559 15.70 -6.02 -14.77
N ALA A 560 14.58 -5.89 -15.48
CA ALA A 560 14.49 -6.02 -16.94
C ALA A 560 15.20 -7.29 -17.44
N ARG A 561 15.02 -8.42 -16.72
CA ARG A 561 15.58 -9.71 -17.11
C ARG A 561 14.73 -10.34 -18.20
N THR A 562 15.39 -11.07 -19.10
CA THR A 562 14.65 -11.88 -20.08
C THR A 562 13.96 -13.04 -19.36
N PRO A 563 12.61 -13.18 -19.48
CA PRO A 563 11.87 -14.25 -18.82
C PRO A 563 12.25 -15.63 -19.32
N LYS A 564 12.12 -16.66 -18.46
CA LYS A 564 12.47 -18.04 -18.83
C LYS A 564 11.58 -18.59 -19.94
N GLY A 565 10.32 -18.21 -20.01
CA GLY A 565 9.34 -18.61 -21.05
C GLY A 565 8.97 -17.45 -21.97
N VAL A 566 9.92 -16.95 -22.79
CA VAL A 566 9.66 -15.81 -23.67
C VAL A 566 8.59 -16.11 -24.70
N ALA A 567 7.56 -15.27 -24.76
CA ALA A 567 6.60 -15.26 -25.85
C ALA A 567 7.11 -14.30 -26.94
N PRO A 568 7.41 -14.76 -28.16
CA PRO A 568 7.75 -13.88 -29.25
C PRO A 568 6.59 -12.97 -29.62
N ILE A 569 6.89 -11.71 -29.92
CA ILE A 569 5.95 -10.70 -30.40
C ILE A 569 6.20 -10.42 -31.88
N ALA A 570 5.16 -10.09 -32.63
CA ALA A 570 5.28 -9.80 -34.05
C ALA A 570 6.08 -8.53 -34.31
N GLU A 571 7.18 -8.61 -35.07
CA GLU A 571 8.02 -7.45 -35.44
C GLU A 571 7.41 -6.65 -36.61
N ALA A 572 6.59 -7.30 -37.43
CA ALA A 572 5.90 -6.68 -38.56
C ALA A 572 4.42 -7.10 -38.59
N ALA A 573 3.58 -6.22 -39.10
CA ALA A 573 2.17 -6.58 -39.41
C ALA A 573 2.13 -7.47 -40.64
N GLY A 574 1.40 -8.59 -40.57
CA GLY A 574 1.36 -9.53 -41.67
C GLY A 574 0.43 -10.72 -41.44
N VAL A 575 0.54 -11.72 -42.28
CA VAL A 575 -0.24 -12.97 -42.21
C VAL A 575 0.62 -14.07 -41.63
N VAL A 576 0.08 -14.82 -40.67
CA VAL A 576 0.76 -15.93 -39.99
C VAL A 576 0.69 -17.18 -40.86
N SER A 577 1.83 -17.86 -41.02
CA SER A 577 1.93 -19.21 -41.57
C SER A 577 2.78 -20.10 -40.61
N PHE A 578 2.44 -21.39 -40.57
CA PHE A 578 3.22 -22.33 -39.79
C PHE A 578 4.14 -23.14 -40.73
N ARG A 579 5.45 -23.16 -40.40
CA ARG A 579 6.42 -24.02 -41.09
C ARG A 579 7.06 -24.97 -40.11
N GLU A 580 7.22 -26.21 -40.48
CA GLU A 580 7.91 -27.24 -39.69
C GLU A 580 9.24 -27.57 -40.38
N ASP A 581 10.33 -27.21 -39.74
CA ASP A 581 11.70 -27.52 -40.18
C ASP A 581 12.30 -28.67 -39.35
N ALA A 582 13.41 -29.20 -39.78
CA ALA A 582 14.17 -30.25 -39.06
C ALA A 582 14.53 -29.85 -37.59
N LYS A 583 14.51 -28.55 -37.28
CA LYS A 583 14.81 -28.00 -35.95
C LYS A 583 13.55 -27.72 -35.09
N GLY A 584 12.31 -27.95 -35.60
CA GLY A 584 11.05 -27.73 -34.88
C GLY A 584 10.06 -26.85 -35.63
N LYS A 585 8.91 -26.59 -34.99
CA LYS A 585 7.87 -25.70 -35.52
C LYS A 585 8.29 -24.23 -35.41
N LYS A 586 7.95 -23.46 -36.45
CA LYS A 586 8.19 -21.99 -36.49
C LYS A 586 6.92 -21.29 -36.93
N ILE A 587 6.64 -20.13 -36.30
CA ILE A 587 5.67 -19.17 -36.82
C ILE A 587 6.42 -18.27 -37.80
N VAL A 588 5.92 -18.18 -39.03
CA VAL A 588 6.44 -17.25 -40.03
C VAL A 588 5.41 -16.17 -40.26
N VAL A 589 5.78 -14.91 -40.09
CA VAL A 589 4.96 -13.75 -40.38
C VAL A 589 5.42 -13.18 -41.71
N THR A 590 4.53 -13.19 -42.71
CA THR A 590 4.77 -12.58 -44.00
C THR A 590 4.20 -11.17 -43.99
N PRO A 591 5.05 -10.11 -44.07
CA PRO A 591 4.59 -8.74 -44.02
C PRO A 591 3.70 -8.40 -45.22
N ALA A 592 2.65 -7.58 -45.00
CA ALA A 592 1.76 -7.11 -46.06
C ALA A 592 2.47 -6.23 -47.11
N ASP A 593 3.57 -5.62 -46.73
CA ASP A 593 4.38 -4.68 -47.56
C ASP A 593 5.42 -5.38 -48.43
N GLY A 594 5.46 -6.71 -48.51
CA GLY A 594 6.44 -7.49 -49.30
C GLY A 594 7.84 -7.49 -48.72
N GLY A 595 8.02 -7.21 -47.42
CA GLY A 595 9.28 -7.28 -46.72
C GLY A 595 9.78 -8.72 -46.45
N GLU A 596 10.96 -8.88 -45.84
CA GLU A 596 11.48 -10.18 -45.47
C GLU A 596 10.58 -10.95 -44.51
N GLU A 597 10.43 -12.25 -44.75
CA GLU A 597 9.68 -13.14 -43.84
C GLU A 597 10.41 -13.29 -42.50
N VAL A 598 9.73 -13.02 -41.42
CA VAL A 598 10.31 -13.17 -40.07
C VAL A 598 9.84 -14.49 -39.44
N ALA A 599 10.79 -15.37 -39.07
CA ALA A 599 10.51 -16.69 -38.52
C ALA A 599 10.83 -16.75 -37.04
N TYR A 600 9.82 -17.13 -36.24
CA TYR A 600 9.91 -17.27 -34.77
C TYR A 600 9.92 -18.75 -34.40
N PRO A 601 10.98 -19.26 -33.74
CA PRO A 601 11.05 -20.63 -33.28
C PRO A 601 10.10 -20.87 -32.10
N ILE A 602 9.36 -21.98 -32.13
CA ILE A 602 8.40 -22.37 -31.07
C ILE A 602 8.81 -23.71 -30.49
N THR A 603 8.70 -23.85 -29.17
CA THR A 603 8.86 -25.16 -28.52
C THR A 603 7.55 -25.94 -28.55
N ARG A 604 7.61 -27.27 -28.59
CA ARG A 604 6.41 -28.14 -28.66
C ARG A 604 5.43 -27.98 -27.49
N ARG A 605 5.88 -27.40 -26.37
CA ARG A 605 5.07 -27.19 -25.15
C ARG A 605 4.30 -25.87 -25.11
N GLN A 606 4.62 -24.93 -26.00
CA GLN A 606 3.99 -23.61 -26.02
C GLN A 606 2.60 -23.65 -26.68
N LYS A 607 1.60 -23.05 -26.03
CA LYS A 607 0.26 -22.86 -26.59
C LYS A 607 0.27 -21.67 -27.55
N LEU A 608 -0.27 -21.88 -28.74
CA LEU A 608 -0.42 -20.85 -29.77
C LEU A 608 -1.66 -20.00 -29.46
N LEU A 609 -1.53 -18.68 -29.63
CA LEU A 609 -2.62 -17.69 -29.53
C LEU A 609 -3.11 -17.26 -30.92
N VAL A 610 -2.41 -17.65 -31.98
CA VAL A 610 -2.71 -17.26 -33.34
C VAL A 610 -3.02 -18.51 -34.19
N GLU A 611 -3.91 -18.34 -35.14
CA GLU A 611 -4.31 -19.39 -36.09
C GLU A 611 -3.61 -19.17 -37.45
N GLU A 612 -3.53 -20.22 -38.27
CA GLU A 612 -2.94 -20.14 -39.60
C GLU A 612 -3.79 -19.23 -40.51
N GLY A 613 -3.13 -18.28 -41.20
CA GLY A 613 -3.81 -17.29 -42.02
C GLY A 613 -4.33 -16.05 -41.27
N GLN A 614 -4.18 -15.97 -39.93
CA GLN A 614 -4.60 -14.81 -39.16
C GLN A 614 -3.71 -13.61 -39.43
N LYS A 615 -4.31 -12.43 -39.56
CA LYS A 615 -3.56 -11.16 -39.61
C LYS A 615 -3.14 -10.76 -38.20
N VAL A 616 -1.85 -10.44 -38.01
CA VAL A 616 -1.29 -9.96 -36.78
C VAL A 616 -0.79 -8.54 -36.96
N GLU A 617 -0.93 -7.75 -35.89
CA GLU A 617 -0.42 -6.37 -35.77
C GLU A 617 0.98 -6.36 -35.16
N VAL A 618 1.70 -5.26 -35.38
CA VAL A 618 3.03 -5.06 -34.77
C VAL A 618 2.91 -5.07 -33.25
N GLY A 619 3.72 -5.90 -32.58
CA GLY A 619 3.70 -6.04 -31.14
C GLY A 619 2.68 -7.04 -30.59
N GLN A 620 1.88 -7.69 -31.45
CA GLN A 620 0.93 -8.70 -31.02
C GLN A 620 1.61 -9.97 -30.53
N LYS A 621 1.14 -10.49 -29.37
CA LYS A 621 1.63 -11.72 -28.76
C LYS A 621 1.15 -12.94 -29.56
N MET A 622 2.07 -13.80 -29.94
CA MET A 622 1.74 -14.97 -30.81
C MET A 622 1.62 -16.26 -30.01
N VAL A 623 2.24 -16.33 -28.83
CA VAL A 623 2.31 -17.56 -28.00
C VAL A 623 1.99 -17.16 -26.56
N VAL A 624 1.40 -18.08 -25.77
CA VAL A 624 1.22 -17.89 -24.32
C VAL A 624 2.59 -17.88 -23.65
N GLY A 625 2.85 -16.87 -22.80
CA GLY A 625 4.12 -16.71 -22.09
C GLY A 625 4.36 -15.24 -21.74
N ALA A 626 5.45 -14.95 -21.06
CA ALA A 626 5.85 -13.60 -20.68
C ALA A 626 6.56 -12.90 -21.86
N ILE A 627 6.29 -11.61 -22.05
CA ILE A 627 6.95 -10.79 -23.08
C ILE A 627 8.27 -10.24 -22.49
N ASP A 628 9.32 -10.19 -23.32
CA ASP A 628 10.57 -9.53 -22.95
C ASP A 628 10.41 -7.99 -23.10
N PRO A 629 10.53 -7.20 -22.02
CA PRO A 629 10.41 -5.74 -22.08
C PRO A 629 11.41 -5.07 -23.02
N LYS A 630 12.58 -5.68 -23.25
CA LYS A 630 13.59 -5.17 -24.19
C LYS A 630 13.16 -5.31 -25.65
N GLN A 631 12.41 -6.38 -25.98
CA GLN A 631 11.81 -6.52 -27.29
C GLN A 631 10.70 -5.49 -27.51
N VAL A 632 9.87 -5.24 -26.51
CA VAL A 632 8.84 -4.18 -26.56
C VAL A 632 9.49 -2.81 -26.82
N LEU A 633 10.60 -2.50 -26.14
CA LEU A 633 11.33 -1.23 -26.36
C LEU A 633 11.85 -1.12 -27.79
N ARG A 634 12.37 -2.21 -28.37
CA ARG A 634 12.90 -2.21 -29.71
C ARG A 634 11.83 -2.05 -30.79
N ILE A 635 10.65 -2.66 -30.59
CA ILE A 635 9.58 -2.75 -31.60
C ILE A 635 8.57 -1.61 -31.47
N LEU A 636 8.05 -1.38 -30.25
CA LEU A 636 6.96 -0.43 -29.97
C LEU A 636 7.42 0.91 -29.39
N GLY A 637 8.71 0.99 -29.00
CA GLY A 637 9.28 2.21 -28.45
C GLY A 637 9.12 2.41 -26.94
N PRO A 638 9.67 3.52 -26.39
CA PRO A 638 9.78 3.70 -24.95
C PRO A 638 8.44 3.85 -24.23
N ARG A 639 7.46 4.52 -24.86
CA ARG A 639 6.16 4.77 -24.25
C ARG A 639 5.33 3.51 -24.07
N ALA A 640 5.27 2.67 -25.09
CA ALA A 640 4.60 1.38 -25.01
C ALA A 640 5.27 0.46 -23.97
N THR A 641 6.59 0.50 -23.88
CA THR A 641 7.34 -0.25 -22.86
C THR A 641 7.01 0.21 -21.44
N GLN A 642 6.87 1.51 -21.21
CA GLN A 642 6.46 2.06 -19.91
C GLN A 642 5.09 1.54 -19.49
N VAL A 643 4.11 1.64 -20.38
CA VAL A 643 2.75 1.17 -20.12
C VAL A 643 2.72 -0.35 -19.89
N HIS A 644 3.44 -1.10 -20.72
CA HIS A 644 3.55 -2.55 -20.58
C HIS A 644 4.13 -2.96 -19.21
N LEU A 645 5.25 -2.34 -18.78
CA LEU A 645 5.85 -2.62 -17.47
C LEU A 645 4.91 -2.28 -16.31
N VAL A 646 4.22 -1.14 -16.37
CA VAL A 646 3.26 -0.76 -15.34
C VAL A 646 2.13 -1.78 -15.25
N ASN A 647 1.56 -2.19 -16.37
CA ASN A 647 0.46 -3.15 -16.40
C ASN A 647 0.87 -4.54 -15.89
N GLU A 648 2.01 -5.07 -16.34
CA GLU A 648 2.53 -6.37 -15.89
C GLU A 648 2.82 -6.40 -14.39
N ILE A 649 3.44 -5.33 -13.85
CA ILE A 649 3.70 -5.23 -12.41
C ILE A 649 2.39 -5.13 -11.63
N GLN A 650 1.46 -4.30 -12.09
CA GLN A 650 0.15 -4.16 -11.45
C GLN A 650 -0.66 -5.46 -11.46
N GLU A 651 -0.62 -6.22 -12.54
CA GLU A 651 -1.30 -7.51 -12.65
C GLU A 651 -0.86 -8.46 -11.54
N VAL A 652 0.46 -8.51 -11.25
CA VAL A 652 0.98 -9.34 -10.15
C VAL A 652 0.43 -8.89 -8.80
N TYR A 653 0.38 -7.59 -8.51
CA TYR A 653 -0.15 -7.08 -7.24
C TYR A 653 -1.67 -7.25 -7.15
N ARG A 654 -2.41 -6.93 -8.21
CA ARG A 654 -3.88 -7.06 -8.27
C ARG A 654 -4.34 -8.51 -8.13
N SER A 655 -3.65 -9.46 -8.76
CA SER A 655 -3.96 -10.90 -8.63
C SER A 655 -3.89 -11.40 -7.20
N GLN A 656 -3.16 -10.71 -6.33
CA GLN A 656 -3.04 -11.02 -4.92
C GLN A 656 -3.90 -10.12 -4.01
N GLY A 657 -4.73 -9.26 -4.60
CA GLY A 657 -5.62 -8.35 -3.89
C GLY A 657 -4.92 -7.19 -3.18
N VAL A 658 -3.72 -6.82 -3.65
CA VAL A 658 -2.96 -5.68 -3.13
C VAL A 658 -3.17 -4.48 -4.04
N GLY A 659 -3.71 -3.39 -3.48
CA GLY A 659 -3.89 -2.12 -4.18
C GLY A 659 -2.66 -1.23 -4.06
N ILE A 660 -2.02 -0.90 -5.17
CA ILE A 660 -0.95 0.10 -5.27
C ILE A 660 -1.33 1.06 -6.38
N HIS A 661 -1.15 2.36 -6.18
CA HIS A 661 -1.43 3.33 -7.23
C HIS A 661 -0.36 3.28 -8.33
N ASP A 662 -0.78 3.33 -9.59
CA ASP A 662 0.10 3.23 -10.76
C ASP A 662 1.22 4.27 -10.76
N LYS A 663 0.98 5.49 -10.23
CA LYS A 663 1.99 6.55 -10.17
C LYS A 663 3.29 6.13 -9.48
N HIS A 664 3.22 5.25 -8.48
CA HIS A 664 4.40 4.76 -7.77
C HIS A 664 5.26 3.86 -8.66
N ILE A 665 4.62 3.01 -9.44
CA ILE A 665 5.31 2.15 -10.42
C ILE A 665 5.85 3.01 -11.57
N GLU A 666 5.08 4.00 -12.04
CA GLU A 666 5.50 4.94 -13.08
C GLU A 666 6.76 5.72 -12.71
N VAL A 667 6.91 6.14 -11.44
CA VAL A 667 8.14 6.79 -10.94
C VAL A 667 9.36 5.90 -11.15
N ILE A 668 9.27 4.64 -10.76
CA ILE A 668 10.38 3.68 -10.90
C ILE A 668 10.66 3.38 -12.38
N VAL A 669 9.64 3.11 -13.17
CA VAL A 669 9.77 2.81 -14.61
C VAL A 669 10.38 3.99 -15.37
N ARG A 670 10.04 5.23 -15.01
CA ARG A 670 10.67 6.43 -15.55
C ARG A 670 12.17 6.44 -15.29
N GLN A 671 12.61 6.06 -14.09
CA GLN A 671 14.04 5.97 -13.75
C GLN A 671 14.76 4.85 -14.52
N MET A 672 14.10 3.73 -14.82
CA MET A 672 14.64 2.63 -15.62
C MET A 672 14.93 3.04 -17.09
N LEU A 673 14.20 4.02 -17.62
CA LEU A 673 14.30 4.52 -19.01
C LEU A 673 14.93 5.93 -19.09
N LYS A 674 15.62 6.38 -18.05
CA LYS A 674 16.23 7.72 -17.95
C LYS A 674 17.45 7.88 -18.86
N ARG A 675 18.11 6.79 -19.25
CA ARG A 675 19.40 6.80 -19.99
C ARG A 675 19.22 6.53 -21.48
N ILE A 676 20.08 7.18 -22.25
CA ILE A 676 20.22 7.02 -23.71
C ILE A 676 21.65 6.61 -24.00
N THR A 677 21.83 5.59 -24.86
CA THR A 677 23.13 5.23 -25.41
C THR A 677 23.35 6.05 -26.67
N VAL A 678 24.45 6.81 -26.73
CA VAL A 678 24.83 7.61 -27.89
C VAL A 678 25.34 6.67 -29.01
N LEU A 679 24.75 6.74 -30.18
CA LEU A 679 25.16 5.99 -31.36
C LEU A 679 26.16 6.80 -32.20
N GLU A 680 25.78 8.04 -32.53
CA GLU A 680 26.63 8.99 -33.26
C GLU A 680 26.73 10.28 -32.46
N ALA A 681 27.93 10.79 -32.26
CA ALA A 681 28.15 12.01 -31.49
C ALA A 681 27.73 13.30 -32.21
N GLY A 682 27.72 13.29 -33.56
CA GLY A 682 27.58 14.53 -34.33
C GLY A 682 28.64 15.57 -33.93
N ASP A 683 28.23 16.85 -33.79
CA ASP A 683 29.05 17.96 -33.32
C ASP A 683 28.92 18.24 -31.82
N THR A 684 28.42 17.25 -31.04
CA THR A 684 28.28 17.36 -29.59
C THR A 684 29.54 16.88 -28.86
N ASP A 685 29.70 17.29 -27.60
CA ASP A 685 30.80 16.83 -26.73
C ASP A 685 30.60 15.41 -26.17
N LEU A 686 29.60 14.67 -26.67
CA LEU A 686 29.26 13.31 -26.23
C LEU A 686 30.13 12.26 -26.96
N LEU A 687 30.45 11.16 -26.25
CA LEU A 687 31.22 10.07 -26.85
C LEU A 687 30.29 8.96 -27.40
N PRO A 688 30.62 8.36 -28.59
CA PRO A 688 29.86 7.21 -29.07
C PRO A 688 29.93 6.05 -28.10
N GLY A 689 28.77 5.43 -27.82
CA GLY A 689 28.66 4.35 -26.82
C GLY A 689 28.52 4.82 -25.37
N GLU A 690 28.59 6.11 -25.09
CA GLU A 690 28.38 6.67 -23.75
C GLU A 690 26.90 6.57 -23.33
N LEU A 691 26.68 6.24 -22.05
CA LEU A 691 25.35 6.25 -21.41
C LEU A 691 25.11 7.61 -20.78
N VAL A 692 24.27 8.43 -21.40
CA VAL A 692 23.98 9.80 -20.98
C VAL A 692 22.56 9.92 -20.48
N GLU A 693 22.30 10.81 -19.52
CA GLU A 693 20.92 11.15 -19.12
C GLU A 693 20.19 11.85 -20.26
N ARG A 694 18.91 11.49 -20.42
CA ARG A 694 18.04 12.06 -21.46
C ARG A 694 18.01 13.59 -21.44
N GLY A 695 17.92 14.20 -20.25
CA GLY A 695 17.91 15.65 -20.11
C GLY A 695 19.18 16.33 -20.60
N ARG A 696 20.37 15.74 -20.30
CA ARG A 696 21.68 16.22 -20.78
C ARG A 696 21.80 16.05 -22.29
N PHE A 697 21.40 14.88 -22.82
CA PHE A 697 21.41 14.57 -24.24
C PHE A 697 20.54 15.57 -25.05
N GLU A 698 19.32 15.85 -24.59
CA GLU A 698 18.40 16.80 -25.23
C GLU A 698 18.93 18.25 -25.12
N ALA A 699 19.56 18.63 -23.99
CA ALA A 699 20.15 19.95 -23.80
C ALA A 699 21.35 20.19 -24.75
N GLU A 700 22.26 19.19 -24.88
CA GLU A 700 23.38 19.26 -25.79
C GLU A 700 22.92 19.32 -27.25
N ASN A 701 21.97 18.48 -27.65
CA ASN A 701 21.39 18.53 -28.99
C ASN A 701 20.75 19.89 -29.29
N ARG A 702 20.02 20.48 -28.33
CA ARG A 702 19.42 21.81 -28.48
C ARG A 702 20.50 22.89 -28.64
N ARG A 703 21.61 22.80 -27.88
CA ARG A 703 22.76 23.70 -27.98
C ARG A 703 23.36 23.65 -29.39
N VAL A 704 23.63 22.43 -29.88
CA VAL A 704 24.28 22.23 -31.20
C VAL A 704 23.33 22.62 -32.33
N VAL A 705 22.07 22.31 -32.29
CA VAL A 705 21.09 22.73 -33.31
C VAL A 705 20.95 24.26 -33.35
N THR A 706 20.96 24.97 -32.18
CA THR A 706 20.95 26.45 -32.16
C THR A 706 22.19 27.06 -32.79
N THR A 707 23.35 26.37 -32.74
CA THR A 707 24.59 26.80 -33.40
C THR A 707 24.68 26.34 -34.85
N GLY A 708 23.70 25.61 -35.39
CA GLY A 708 23.63 25.10 -36.77
C GLY A 708 24.46 23.84 -37.05
N GLY A 709 24.88 23.11 -35.99
CA GLY A 709 25.62 21.86 -36.08
C GLY A 709 24.70 20.63 -36.20
N LYS A 710 25.33 19.46 -36.42
CA LYS A 710 24.65 18.16 -36.49
C LYS A 710 24.40 17.63 -35.10
N ALA A 711 23.12 17.34 -34.78
CA ALA A 711 22.72 16.74 -33.51
C ALA A 711 23.24 15.29 -33.35
N ALA A 712 23.48 14.87 -32.10
CA ALA A 712 23.81 13.50 -31.78
C ALA A 712 22.59 12.59 -31.95
N SER A 713 22.81 11.35 -32.42
CA SER A 713 21.78 10.31 -32.44
C SER A 713 22.00 9.33 -31.30
N GLY A 714 20.89 8.87 -30.66
CA GLY A 714 20.96 7.96 -29.55
C GLY A 714 19.75 7.05 -29.46
N ARG A 715 19.89 5.94 -28.77
CA ARG A 715 18.84 4.95 -28.54
C ARG A 715 18.53 4.87 -27.04
N PRO A 716 17.25 4.99 -26.60
CA PRO A 716 16.88 4.77 -25.23
C PRO A 716 17.21 3.33 -24.80
N GLU A 717 17.75 3.16 -23.60
CA GLU A 717 18.11 1.87 -23.03
C GLU A 717 17.26 1.57 -21.80
N LEU A 718 16.66 0.38 -21.75
CA LEU A 718 15.96 -0.12 -20.56
C LEU A 718 16.98 -0.78 -19.63
N MET A 719 17.20 -0.18 -18.47
CA MET A 719 18.10 -0.70 -17.46
C MET A 719 17.31 -1.29 -16.29
N GLY A 720 17.79 -2.42 -15.75
CA GLY A 720 17.31 -2.91 -14.46
C GLY A 720 17.63 -1.95 -13.34
N ILE A 721 16.85 -1.98 -12.25
CA ILE A 721 17.00 -1.05 -11.11
C ILE A 721 18.41 -1.08 -10.49
N THR A 722 19.04 -2.26 -10.41
CA THR A 722 20.42 -2.40 -9.90
C THR A 722 21.42 -1.67 -10.81
N LYS A 723 21.34 -1.87 -12.13
CA LYS A 723 22.21 -1.19 -13.10
C LYS A 723 21.94 0.33 -13.12
N ALA A 724 20.69 0.74 -13.03
CA ALA A 724 20.29 2.14 -12.97
C ALA A 724 20.83 2.86 -11.72
N SER A 725 20.83 2.19 -10.56
CA SER A 725 21.37 2.74 -9.31
C SER A 725 22.90 2.93 -9.36
N LEU A 726 23.62 2.04 -10.04
CA LEU A 726 25.08 2.15 -10.23
C LEU A 726 25.47 3.18 -11.30
N ALA A 727 24.60 3.40 -12.28
CA ALA A 727 24.81 4.34 -13.38
C ALA A 727 24.38 5.78 -13.05
N THR A 728 24.05 6.11 -11.79
CA THR A 728 23.66 7.47 -11.38
C THR A 728 24.83 8.46 -11.52
N GLU A 729 24.52 9.76 -11.69
CA GLU A 729 25.53 10.83 -11.73
C GLU A 729 26.24 11.02 -10.38
N SER A 730 25.53 10.76 -9.26
CA SER A 730 26.10 10.81 -7.92
C SER A 730 26.95 9.58 -7.65
N TRP A 731 28.27 9.74 -7.68
CA TRP A 731 29.19 8.67 -7.34
C TRP A 731 29.16 8.30 -5.85
N LEU A 732 28.82 9.25 -4.95
CA LEU A 732 28.65 8.97 -3.52
C LEU A 732 27.49 7.99 -3.28
N SER A 733 26.35 8.21 -3.93
CA SER A 733 25.20 7.33 -3.87
C SER A 733 25.53 5.94 -4.41
N ALA A 734 26.13 5.86 -5.60
CA ALA A 734 26.52 4.60 -6.23
C ALA A 734 27.51 3.80 -5.36
N ALA A 735 28.53 4.46 -4.80
CA ALA A 735 29.52 3.82 -3.93
C ALA A 735 28.92 3.26 -2.64
N SER A 736 27.90 3.93 -2.09
CA SER A 736 27.22 3.46 -0.87
C SER A 736 26.24 2.30 -1.13
N PHE A 737 25.91 2.04 -2.39
CA PHE A 737 24.99 0.98 -2.78
C PHE A 737 25.68 -0.38 -2.92
N GLN A 738 26.55 -0.53 -3.92
CA GLN A 738 27.32 -1.75 -4.23
C GLN A 738 28.63 -1.41 -4.97
N GLU A 739 29.54 -2.37 -5.06
CA GLU A 739 30.79 -2.24 -5.80
C GLU A 739 31.60 -0.97 -5.44
N THR A 740 31.72 -0.68 -4.16
CA THR A 740 32.30 0.56 -3.61
C THR A 740 33.66 0.88 -4.22
N THR A 741 34.57 -0.09 -4.25
CA THR A 741 35.95 0.10 -4.76
C THR A 741 35.97 0.48 -6.23
N ARG A 742 35.19 -0.21 -7.06
CA ARG A 742 35.09 0.06 -8.51
C ARG A 742 34.53 1.45 -8.76
N VAL A 743 33.44 1.81 -8.11
CA VAL A 743 32.78 3.13 -8.27
C VAL A 743 33.71 4.27 -7.87
N LEU A 744 34.41 4.14 -6.73
CA LEU A 744 35.35 5.15 -6.26
C LEU A 744 36.55 5.28 -7.21
N THR A 745 37.08 4.17 -7.74
CA THR A 745 38.19 4.18 -8.70
C THR A 745 37.80 4.87 -10.01
N ASP A 746 36.61 4.52 -10.54
CA ASP A 746 36.08 5.11 -11.78
C ASP A 746 35.79 6.61 -11.59
N ALA A 747 35.29 7.02 -10.46
CA ALA A 747 35.03 8.43 -10.14
C ALA A 747 36.33 9.24 -10.02
N ALA A 748 37.35 8.67 -9.38
CA ALA A 748 38.65 9.30 -9.25
C ALA A 748 39.37 9.44 -10.60
N LEU A 749 39.34 8.39 -11.44
CA LEU A 749 39.93 8.42 -12.79
C LEU A 749 39.24 9.40 -13.73
N SER A 750 37.92 9.59 -13.58
CA SER A 750 37.10 10.46 -14.42
C SER A 750 36.92 11.86 -13.86
N GLU A 751 37.60 12.22 -12.75
CA GLU A 751 37.45 13.53 -12.06
C GLU A 751 36.01 13.95 -11.81
N LYS A 752 35.12 13.01 -11.43
CA LYS A 752 33.69 13.28 -11.26
C LYS A 752 33.42 14.16 -10.05
N SER A 753 32.63 15.22 -10.26
CA SER A 753 32.05 16.02 -9.20
C SER A 753 30.63 15.58 -8.92
N ASP A 754 30.24 15.48 -7.63
CA ASP A 754 28.88 15.10 -7.22
C ASP A 754 28.02 16.35 -7.05
N PRO A 755 26.87 16.46 -7.75
CA PRO A 755 26.01 17.63 -7.67
C PRO A 755 25.16 17.72 -6.39
N LEU A 756 25.18 16.68 -5.53
CA LEU A 756 24.44 16.61 -4.25
C LEU A 756 22.91 16.87 -4.38
N LEU A 757 22.30 16.38 -5.44
CA LEU A 757 20.90 16.59 -5.75
C LEU A 757 19.96 15.60 -5.05
N GLY A 758 20.43 14.42 -4.69
CA GLY A 758 19.64 13.37 -4.05
C GLY A 758 19.65 13.48 -2.51
N LEU A 759 18.97 12.53 -1.89
CA LEU A 759 18.87 12.49 -0.43
C LEU A 759 20.12 11.87 0.22
N LYS A 760 20.58 10.75 -0.30
CA LYS A 760 21.59 9.88 0.30
C LYS A 760 22.97 10.53 0.39
N GLU A 761 23.39 11.22 -0.65
CA GLU A 761 24.67 11.94 -0.67
C GLU A 761 24.72 13.08 0.35
N ASN A 762 23.60 13.79 0.56
CA ASN A 762 23.53 14.83 1.58
C ASN A 762 23.56 14.24 3.00
N VAL A 763 22.88 13.09 3.21
CA VAL A 763 22.93 12.36 4.49
C VAL A 763 24.34 11.88 4.80
N ILE A 764 25.07 11.35 3.81
CA ILE A 764 26.46 10.87 3.99
C ILE A 764 27.39 12.02 4.44
N ILE A 765 27.23 13.21 3.85
CA ILE A 765 28.05 14.39 4.17
C ILE A 765 27.60 15.08 5.45
N GLY A 766 26.41 14.77 5.98
CA GLY A 766 25.82 15.41 7.16
C GLY A 766 25.13 16.75 6.87
N LYS A 767 24.78 17.03 5.62
CA LYS A 767 23.98 18.20 5.23
C LYS A 767 22.48 17.90 5.33
N LEU A 768 21.67 18.96 5.46
CA LEU A 768 20.21 18.83 5.35
C LEU A 768 19.83 18.33 3.97
N ILE A 769 18.84 17.43 3.92
CA ILE A 769 18.35 16.86 2.67
C ILE A 769 17.60 17.91 1.85
N PRO A 770 17.67 17.89 0.51
CA PRO A 770 16.96 18.83 -0.35
C PRO A 770 15.47 18.46 -0.53
N ALA A 771 14.82 18.01 0.55
CA ALA A 771 13.42 17.59 0.57
C ALA A 771 12.77 17.92 1.90
N GLY A 772 11.43 18.04 1.90
CA GLY A 772 10.65 18.33 3.10
C GLY A 772 11.09 19.64 3.77
N THR A 773 11.29 19.59 5.08
CA THR A 773 11.70 20.75 5.89
C THR A 773 13.17 21.14 5.71
N GLY A 774 13.99 20.29 5.08
CA GLY A 774 15.38 20.62 4.71
C GLY A 774 15.54 21.60 3.55
N LEU A 775 14.45 21.97 2.87
CA LEU A 775 14.47 22.97 1.79
C LEU A 775 14.83 24.36 2.30
N ALA A 776 15.52 25.13 1.45
CA ALA A 776 15.96 26.50 1.77
C ALA A 776 14.81 27.40 2.25
N ARG A 777 13.59 27.23 1.71
CA ARG A 777 12.42 28.05 2.10
C ARG A 777 12.03 27.91 3.58
N TYR A 778 12.31 26.77 4.20
CA TYR A 778 11.98 26.54 5.61
C TYR A 778 13.09 26.97 6.57
N ARG A 779 14.31 27.24 6.09
CA ARG A 779 15.43 27.70 6.94
C ARG A 779 15.16 29.05 7.59
N ASN A 780 14.31 29.88 6.97
CA ASN A 780 13.96 31.20 7.45
C ASN A 780 12.69 31.22 8.32
N VAL A 781 12.07 30.04 8.55
CA VAL A 781 10.88 29.90 9.41
C VAL A 781 11.37 29.72 10.85
N ARG A 782 10.93 30.61 11.73
CA ARG A 782 11.19 30.50 13.17
C ARG A 782 9.94 29.97 13.88
N VAL A 783 10.14 29.07 14.84
CA VAL A 783 9.07 28.57 15.70
C VAL A 783 9.01 29.48 16.92
N GLU A 784 7.88 30.15 17.12
CA GLU A 784 7.63 30.96 18.30
C GLU A 784 6.51 30.34 19.13
N PRO A 785 6.63 30.33 20.48
CA PRO A 785 5.54 29.89 21.33
C PRO A 785 4.34 30.83 21.18
N THR A 786 3.13 30.29 21.32
CA THR A 786 1.88 31.10 21.29
C THR A 786 1.87 32.09 22.44
N GLU A 787 1.10 33.17 22.31
CA GLU A 787 0.97 34.19 23.36
C GLU A 787 0.45 33.60 24.67
N GLU A 788 -0.44 32.60 24.60
CA GLU A 788 -0.92 31.85 25.76
C GLU A 788 0.19 31.05 26.42
N ALA A 789 1.04 30.36 25.63
CA ALA A 789 2.20 29.63 26.17
C ALA A 789 3.25 30.57 26.75
N LYS A 790 3.48 31.75 26.14
CA LYS A 790 4.32 32.81 26.71
C LYS A 790 3.72 33.30 28.02
N ALA A 791 2.42 33.61 28.05
CA ALA A 791 1.73 34.09 29.26
C ALA A 791 1.78 33.05 30.38
N ALA A 792 1.61 31.77 30.10
CA ALA A 792 1.73 30.70 31.09
C ALA A 792 3.14 30.59 31.69
N VAL A 793 4.18 30.76 30.86
CA VAL A 793 5.56 30.81 31.31
C VAL A 793 5.83 32.05 32.15
N TYR A 794 5.31 33.21 31.73
CA TYR A 794 5.50 34.47 32.50
C TYR A 794 4.65 34.49 33.76
N ALA A 795 3.45 33.95 33.79
CA ALA A 795 2.64 33.85 35.00
C ALA A 795 3.31 33.01 36.09
N SER A 796 4.08 31.99 35.69
CA SER A 796 4.89 31.21 36.65
C SER A 796 6.13 31.98 37.22
N TYR A 797 6.54 33.08 36.58
CA TYR A 797 7.60 33.96 37.06
C TYR A 797 7.08 35.10 37.95
N ASP A 798 5.83 35.57 37.80
CA ASP A 798 5.24 36.64 38.58
C ASP A 798 4.84 36.21 40.03
N GLU A 799 4.81 34.94 40.32
CA GLU A 799 4.52 34.43 41.67
C GLU A 799 5.75 34.45 42.63
N TYR A 800 6.93 34.83 42.09
CA TYR A 800 8.15 35.06 42.89
C TYR A 800 8.62 36.51 42.74
N ASP A 801 8.40 37.27 43.77
CA ASP A 801 8.85 38.66 43.98
C ASP A 801 10.33 38.83 43.66
N PHE A 802 10.68 39.21 42.45
CA PHE A 802 12.04 39.61 42.07
C PHE A 802 12.11 41.13 41.98
N THR A 803 12.76 41.76 42.94
CA THR A 803 13.24 43.12 42.83
C THR A 803 14.10 43.25 41.56
N PRO A 804 13.81 44.27 40.69
CA PRO A 804 14.53 44.39 39.45
C PRO A 804 15.99 44.78 39.68
N PHE A 805 16.92 43.94 39.28
CA PHE A 805 18.33 44.34 39.13
C PHE A 805 18.42 45.16 37.83
N GLU A 806 18.63 46.43 37.94
CA GLU A 806 18.90 47.29 36.80
C GLU A 806 20.22 46.86 36.14
N THR A 807 20.16 46.27 34.98
CA THR A 807 21.29 46.17 34.07
C THR A 807 21.08 47.10 32.92
N SER A 808 21.73 48.25 32.97
CA SER A 808 22.03 49.11 31.81
C SER A 808 22.99 48.32 30.88
N GLY A 809 22.53 47.94 29.75
CA GLY A 809 23.36 47.27 28.73
C GLY A 809 22.58 46.97 27.47
N SER A 810 22.89 47.70 26.42
CA SER A 810 22.39 47.62 25.08
C SER A 810 22.16 46.21 24.57
N GLY A 811 20.92 45.93 24.10
CA GLY A 811 20.56 44.63 23.55
C GLY A 811 21.14 44.37 22.14
N GLU A 812 22.13 43.52 22.07
CA GLU A 812 22.42 42.78 20.84
C GLU A 812 21.86 41.39 20.97
N ALA A 813 21.03 40.99 19.99
CA ALA A 813 20.50 39.66 19.92
C ALA A 813 21.64 38.65 19.67
N VAL A 814 21.86 37.75 20.65
CA VAL A 814 22.83 36.66 20.52
C VAL A 814 22.31 35.70 19.41
N ARG A 815 23.05 35.58 18.32
CA ARG A 815 22.83 34.57 17.27
C ARG A 815 23.23 33.21 17.81
N LEU A 816 22.40 32.22 17.54
CA LEU A 816 22.64 30.81 17.89
C LEU A 816 23.91 30.21 17.24
N ASP A 817 24.54 30.93 16.33
CA ASP A 817 25.79 30.51 15.66
C ASP A 817 27.05 30.66 16.56
N ASP A 818 26.92 31.30 17.72
CA ASP A 818 28.03 31.55 18.64
C ASP A 818 28.14 30.57 19.81
N LEU A 819 27.29 29.55 19.84
CA LEU A 819 27.41 28.44 20.79
C LEU A 819 28.29 27.35 20.20
N ASP A 820 29.59 27.53 20.36
CA ASP A 820 30.64 26.53 20.07
C ASP A 820 30.45 25.32 21.00
N VAL A 821 29.71 24.30 20.53
CA VAL A 821 29.61 23.00 21.20
C VAL A 821 30.89 22.22 20.88
N ARG A 822 31.98 22.53 21.59
CA ARG A 822 33.11 21.64 21.75
C ARG A 822 32.96 20.88 23.07
N ASN A 823 32.79 19.56 22.91
CA ASN A 823 32.87 18.39 23.78
C ASN A 823 31.54 17.68 24.01
#